data_d5b83d4543b1331a4d03a66180d2af2b
#
_entry.id   d5b83d4543b1331a4d03a66180d2af2b
#
_cell.length_a   1.000
_cell.length_b   1.000
_cell.length_c   1.000
_cell.angle_alpha   90.00
_cell.angle_beta   90.00
_cell.angle_gamma   90.00
#
_symmetry.space_group_name_H-M   'P 1'
#
loop_
_entity.id
_entity.type
_entity.pdbx_description
1 polymer ?
#
loop_
_entity_poly.entity_id
_entity_poly.type
_entity_poly.pdbx_seq_one_letter_code
_entity_poly.pdbx_strand_id
1 'polypeptide(L)'
;MMNTAYRKPLPGTSLDYFDTRAAVEAIAPGAYDTLPYTSRVLAENLVRRCDPAILADSLKQIVERKRERDFPWFPARVVCHDILGQTALVDLAGLRDAIAERGGDPAKVNPVVPVQLIVDHSLAVECGGFDPDAFAKNRAIEDRRNEDRFHFIEWTKKAFENVDVIPPGNGIMHQINLEKMSPVIQVQDGVAYPDTCVGTDSHTPHVDALGVIAIGVGGLEAENVMLGRASWMRLPDIVGVELTGKRQPGITATDIVLALTEFLRKEKVVGAYLEFRGEGAASLTLGDRATISNMAPEYGATAAMFFIDGQTLDYLRLTGRSDEQVKLVETYAKEAGLWADTLKHAQYERTLTFDLSSVVRNMAGPSNPHKRLPTSDLAARGIAGQWEEKPGEMPDGAVIIAAITSCTNTSNPRNVIAAGLLARNANARGLVRKPWVKSSLAPGSKAVELYLKEANLLPELEKLGFGIVAFACTTCNGMSGALDPKIQQEIVERDLYATAVLSGNRNFDGRIHPYAKQAFLASPPLVVAYAIAGTIRFDIEQDVLGHDRDGKPVTLKDIWPTDEEIDAIVAASVKPEQFRTVYEPMFARAADAGERAAPLYDWRPQSTYIRRPPYWEGALAGERTLKGMRPLAVLGDNITTDHLSPSNAILPDSAAGEYLAKMGLPEEDFNSYATHRGDHLTAQRATFANPTLVNEMAVIDGAVKKGSLARVEPDGKVMRMWEAIETYMNRKQPLIVVAGADYGQGSSRDWAAKGVRLAGVEAIVAEGFERIHRTNLIGMGVLPLEFKPGTNRKTLGIDGTETFDVIGERTPRADLTLVIHRRNGERVDVPVTCRLDTAEEVSIYEAGGVLQRFAQDFLESSQAAA
;
A
#
# COMPACT_ATOMS: atom_id res chain seq x y z
N MET A 1 26.46 -6.53 -10.23
CA MET A 1 27.48 -6.01 -11.18
C MET A 1 26.81 -5.78 -12.52
N MET A 2 27.15 -4.69 -13.24
CA MET A 2 26.59 -4.41 -14.57
C MET A 2 27.33 -5.22 -15.64
N ASN A 3 26.59 -5.63 -16.68
CA ASN A 3 27.20 -6.26 -17.86
C ASN A 3 28.00 -5.26 -18.68
N THR A 4 28.77 -5.73 -19.65
CA THR A 4 29.54 -4.88 -20.57
C THR A 4 28.99 -4.90 -22.01
N ALA A 5 28.29 -5.96 -22.37
CA ALA A 5 27.66 -6.07 -23.69
C ALA A 5 26.59 -4.97 -23.88
N TYR A 6 26.55 -4.38 -25.07
CA TYR A 6 25.62 -3.29 -25.42
C TYR A 6 25.83 -1.97 -24.69
N ARG A 7 26.87 -1.84 -23.87
CA ARG A 7 27.18 -0.57 -23.21
C ARG A 7 27.81 0.38 -24.26
N LYS A 8 27.22 1.57 -24.37
CA LYS A 8 27.60 2.61 -25.33
C LYS A 8 27.57 4.00 -24.72
N PRO A 9 28.32 4.97 -25.25
CA PRO A 9 28.16 6.37 -24.86
C PRO A 9 26.73 6.87 -25.15
N LEU A 10 26.15 7.57 -24.17
CA LEU A 10 24.88 8.27 -24.37
C LEU A 10 25.13 9.59 -25.08
N PRO A 11 24.60 9.78 -26.32
CA PRO A 11 24.87 10.99 -27.10
C PRO A 11 24.53 12.28 -26.36
N GLY A 12 25.41 13.28 -26.46
CA GLY A 12 25.22 14.57 -25.81
C GLY A 12 25.48 14.60 -24.30
N THR A 13 26.03 13.54 -23.73
CA THR A 13 26.39 13.44 -22.31
C THR A 13 27.77 12.83 -22.14
N SER A 14 28.32 12.88 -20.93
CA SER A 14 29.54 12.15 -20.53
C SER A 14 29.24 10.75 -19.99
N LEU A 15 28.01 10.30 -20.07
CA LEU A 15 27.56 9.04 -19.52
C LEU A 15 27.45 7.96 -20.59
N ASP A 16 27.49 6.71 -20.13
CA ASP A 16 27.14 5.55 -20.93
C ASP A 16 25.68 5.14 -20.70
N TYR A 17 25.15 4.34 -21.58
CA TYR A 17 23.86 3.66 -21.44
C TYR A 17 23.91 2.29 -22.10
N PHE A 18 22.89 1.47 -21.90
CA PHE A 18 22.78 0.17 -22.55
C PHE A 18 21.85 0.28 -23.76
N ASP A 19 22.38 -0.08 -24.94
CA ASP A 19 21.62 -0.07 -26.20
C ASP A 19 20.67 -1.27 -26.24
N THR A 20 19.55 -1.12 -25.54
CA THR A 20 18.51 -2.15 -25.42
C THR A 20 17.87 -2.45 -26.77
N ARG A 21 17.69 -1.43 -27.61
CA ARG A 21 17.18 -1.60 -28.97
C ARG A 21 18.04 -2.61 -29.75
N ALA A 22 19.36 -2.44 -29.74
CA ALA A 22 20.26 -3.37 -30.43
C ALA A 22 20.13 -4.81 -29.92
N ALA A 23 20.00 -4.99 -28.60
CA ALA A 23 19.82 -6.32 -27.99
C ALA A 23 18.51 -6.99 -28.41
N VAL A 24 17.41 -6.24 -28.44
CA VAL A 24 16.09 -6.73 -28.86
C VAL A 24 16.06 -7.03 -30.35
N GLU A 25 16.58 -6.13 -31.16
CA GLU A 25 16.63 -6.30 -32.63
C GLU A 25 17.51 -7.50 -33.05
N ALA A 26 18.50 -7.86 -32.29
CA ALA A 26 19.29 -9.06 -32.49
C ALA A 26 18.49 -10.37 -32.33
N ILE A 27 17.43 -10.35 -31.55
CA ILE A 27 16.51 -11.48 -31.36
C ILE A 27 15.43 -11.49 -32.45
N ALA A 28 14.78 -10.35 -32.70
CA ALA A 28 13.70 -10.20 -33.64
C ALA A 28 13.76 -8.82 -34.29
N PRO A 29 14.21 -8.72 -35.57
CA PRO A 29 14.26 -7.45 -36.28
C PRO A 29 12.90 -6.74 -36.31
N GLY A 30 12.90 -5.43 -36.03
CA GLY A 30 11.71 -4.59 -35.95
C GLY A 30 10.87 -4.74 -34.68
N ALA A 31 11.30 -5.58 -33.74
CA ALA A 31 10.50 -5.86 -32.55
C ALA A 31 10.49 -4.69 -31.54
N TYR A 32 11.58 -3.95 -31.40
CA TYR A 32 11.67 -2.94 -30.35
C TYR A 32 10.57 -1.89 -30.41
N ASP A 33 10.27 -1.38 -31.59
CA ASP A 33 9.24 -0.35 -31.78
C ASP A 33 7.82 -0.85 -31.49
N THR A 34 7.61 -2.17 -31.49
CA THR A 34 6.33 -2.79 -31.15
C THR A 34 6.17 -3.08 -29.65
N LEU A 35 7.28 -3.03 -28.90
CA LEU A 35 7.25 -3.34 -27.48
C LEU A 35 6.57 -2.21 -26.68
N PRO A 36 5.71 -2.57 -25.72
CA PRO A 36 5.22 -1.63 -24.72
C PRO A 36 6.35 -0.99 -23.91
N TYR A 37 6.05 0.13 -23.28
CA TYR A 37 6.97 0.85 -22.39
C TYR A 37 7.57 -0.07 -21.30
N THR A 38 6.71 -0.79 -20.61
CA THR A 38 7.11 -1.76 -19.57
C THR A 38 8.13 -2.76 -20.08
N SER A 39 7.87 -3.33 -21.25
CA SER A 39 8.77 -4.30 -21.88
C SER A 39 10.14 -3.71 -22.20
N ARG A 40 10.19 -2.45 -22.67
CA ARG A 40 11.45 -1.75 -22.96
C ARG A 40 12.27 -1.53 -21.71
N VAL A 41 11.66 -1.12 -20.61
CA VAL A 41 12.33 -0.91 -19.32
C VAL A 41 12.82 -2.23 -18.72
N LEU A 42 12.01 -3.28 -18.74
CA LEU A 42 12.40 -4.61 -18.27
C LEU A 42 13.53 -5.22 -19.12
N ALA A 43 13.49 -5.03 -20.44
CA ALA A 43 14.55 -5.46 -21.33
C ALA A 43 15.88 -4.75 -21.02
N GLU A 44 15.87 -3.44 -20.78
CA GLU A 44 17.06 -2.70 -20.36
C GLU A 44 17.64 -3.26 -19.05
N ASN A 45 16.78 -3.53 -18.08
CA ASN A 45 17.17 -4.10 -16.80
C ASN A 45 17.88 -5.45 -16.97
N LEU A 46 17.36 -6.31 -17.82
CA LEU A 46 17.97 -7.59 -18.18
C LEU A 46 19.34 -7.40 -18.87
N VAL A 47 19.38 -6.56 -19.90
CA VAL A 47 20.63 -6.31 -20.64
C VAL A 47 21.73 -5.78 -19.74
N ARG A 48 21.38 -4.92 -18.79
CA ARG A 48 22.34 -4.31 -17.86
C ARG A 48 22.73 -5.22 -16.69
N ARG A 49 21.82 -6.04 -16.14
CA ARG A 49 22.02 -6.68 -14.84
C ARG A 49 21.89 -8.22 -14.85
N CYS A 50 21.26 -8.82 -15.84
CA CYS A 50 21.02 -10.25 -15.87
C CYS A 50 22.32 -11.05 -16.03
N ASP A 51 22.39 -12.22 -15.38
CA ASP A 51 23.47 -13.17 -15.63
C ASP A 51 23.56 -13.47 -17.14
N PRO A 52 24.74 -13.30 -17.76
CA PRO A 52 24.93 -13.60 -19.18
C PRO A 52 24.49 -15.01 -19.61
N ALA A 53 24.57 -15.99 -18.70
CA ALA A 53 24.18 -17.36 -18.99
C ALA A 53 22.68 -17.55 -19.30
N ILE A 54 21.83 -16.69 -18.74
CA ILE A 54 20.38 -16.76 -18.91
C ILE A 54 19.79 -15.53 -19.60
N LEU A 55 20.61 -14.56 -19.98
CA LEU A 55 20.18 -13.30 -20.58
C LEU A 55 19.36 -13.52 -21.87
N ALA A 56 19.87 -14.34 -22.80
CA ALA A 56 19.21 -14.56 -24.08
C ALA A 56 17.83 -15.18 -23.92
N ASP A 57 17.70 -16.20 -23.10
CA ASP A 57 16.41 -16.87 -22.84
C ASP A 57 15.45 -15.95 -22.08
N SER A 58 15.93 -15.17 -21.12
CA SER A 58 15.13 -14.20 -20.38
C SER A 58 14.62 -13.09 -21.30
N LEU A 59 15.47 -12.55 -22.15
CA LEU A 59 15.10 -11.48 -23.07
C LEU A 59 14.08 -11.94 -24.13
N LYS A 60 14.18 -13.21 -24.56
CA LYS A 60 13.19 -13.82 -25.46
C LYS A 60 11.79 -13.88 -24.86
N GLN A 61 11.65 -14.07 -23.54
CA GLN A 61 10.34 -14.05 -22.89
C GLN A 61 9.62 -12.71 -23.12
N ILE A 62 10.37 -11.61 -23.07
CA ILE A 62 9.83 -10.27 -23.31
C ILE A 62 9.56 -10.04 -24.80
N VAL A 63 10.55 -10.29 -25.65
CA VAL A 63 10.51 -9.98 -27.10
C VAL A 63 9.45 -10.80 -27.83
N GLU A 64 9.37 -12.09 -27.50
CA GLU A 64 8.41 -13.03 -28.10
C GLU A 64 7.09 -13.13 -27.31
N ARG A 65 6.94 -12.33 -26.26
CA ARG A 65 5.73 -12.26 -25.40
C ARG A 65 5.32 -13.61 -24.83
N LYS A 66 6.32 -14.36 -24.33
CA LYS A 66 6.13 -15.68 -23.74
C LYS A 66 5.99 -15.59 -22.23
N ARG A 67 5.22 -16.52 -21.66
CA ARG A 67 4.99 -16.65 -20.21
C ARG A 67 5.33 -18.05 -19.70
N GLU A 68 6.27 -18.70 -20.38
CA GLU A 68 6.66 -20.09 -20.08
C GLU A 68 7.69 -20.15 -18.95
N ARG A 69 8.52 -19.12 -18.83
CA ARG A 69 9.62 -19.04 -17.85
C ARG A 69 9.62 -17.69 -17.15
N ASP A 70 10.14 -17.69 -15.96
CA ASP A 70 10.40 -16.47 -15.21
C ASP A 70 11.72 -15.87 -15.67
N PHE A 71 11.84 -14.57 -15.49
CA PHE A 71 13.09 -13.85 -15.66
C PHE A 71 13.37 -12.95 -14.45
N PRO A 72 14.65 -12.68 -14.15
CA PRO A 72 15.00 -11.81 -13.05
C PRO A 72 14.87 -10.33 -13.43
N TRP A 73 14.57 -9.49 -12.46
CA TRP A 73 14.73 -8.07 -12.59
C TRP A 73 15.31 -7.49 -11.30
N PHE A 74 16.01 -6.36 -11.42
CA PHE A 74 16.78 -5.76 -10.34
C PHE A 74 16.27 -4.34 -10.10
N PRO A 75 15.33 -4.13 -9.15
CA PRO A 75 14.93 -2.78 -8.76
C PRO A 75 16.11 -1.94 -8.31
N ALA A 76 16.13 -0.67 -8.71
CA ALA A 76 17.25 0.22 -8.40
C ALA A 76 17.28 0.64 -6.93
N ARG A 77 16.13 0.61 -6.23
CA ARG A 77 15.99 1.07 -4.85
C ARG A 77 14.76 0.48 -4.18
N VAL A 78 14.73 0.58 -2.85
CA VAL A 78 13.60 0.15 -2.02
C VAL A 78 13.08 1.36 -1.25
N VAL A 79 11.78 1.58 -1.27
CA VAL A 79 11.12 2.59 -0.45
C VAL A 79 10.24 1.91 0.59
N CYS A 80 10.29 2.40 1.82
CA CYS A 80 9.58 1.80 2.94
C CYS A 80 8.89 2.87 3.76
N HIS A 81 7.64 2.62 4.13
CA HIS A 81 7.06 3.35 5.25
C HIS A 81 7.43 2.71 6.59
N ASP A 82 7.22 3.40 7.70
CA ASP A 82 7.72 2.98 9.02
C ASP A 82 7.06 1.72 9.59
N ILE A 83 5.88 1.34 9.14
CA ILE A 83 5.20 0.16 9.67
C ILE A 83 5.80 -1.13 9.08
N LEU A 84 5.78 -1.30 7.75
CA LEU A 84 6.33 -2.50 7.10
C LEU A 84 7.85 -2.44 6.93
N GLY A 85 8.39 -1.25 6.70
CA GLY A 85 9.83 -1.06 6.59
C GLY A 85 10.56 -1.30 7.90
N GLN A 86 9.99 -0.82 9.02
CA GLN A 86 10.51 -1.14 10.34
C GLN A 86 10.51 -2.64 10.59
N THR A 87 9.43 -3.34 10.22
CA THR A 87 9.34 -4.79 10.38
C THR A 87 10.44 -5.50 9.59
N ALA A 88 10.68 -5.09 8.35
CA ALA A 88 11.77 -5.63 7.54
C ALA A 88 13.14 -5.37 8.18
N LEU A 89 13.37 -4.18 8.71
CA LEU A 89 14.63 -3.85 9.39
C LEU A 89 14.78 -4.59 10.72
N VAL A 90 13.70 -4.86 11.44
CA VAL A 90 13.72 -5.73 12.64
C VAL A 90 14.14 -7.15 12.26
N ASP A 91 13.65 -7.67 11.14
CA ASP A 91 14.06 -8.97 10.62
C ASP A 91 15.56 -8.99 10.26
N LEU A 92 16.07 -7.94 9.61
CA LEU A 92 17.51 -7.83 9.31
C LEU A 92 18.36 -7.68 10.57
N ALA A 93 17.88 -6.98 11.57
CA ALA A 93 18.56 -6.90 12.88
C ALA A 93 18.60 -8.25 13.58
N GLY A 94 17.52 -9.02 13.54
CA GLY A 94 17.47 -10.40 14.02
C GLY A 94 18.35 -11.35 13.23
N LEU A 95 18.46 -11.16 11.91
CA LEU A 95 19.39 -11.89 11.05
C LEU A 95 20.83 -11.64 11.47
N ARG A 96 21.19 -10.40 11.82
CA ARG A 96 22.52 -10.08 12.35
C ARG A 96 22.82 -10.85 13.63
N ASP A 97 21.88 -10.95 14.55
CA ASP A 97 22.03 -11.76 15.77
C ASP A 97 22.27 -13.24 15.42
N ALA A 98 21.45 -13.80 14.52
CA ALA A 98 21.57 -15.19 14.10
C ALA A 98 22.92 -15.48 13.41
N ILE A 99 23.44 -14.54 12.63
CA ILE A 99 24.75 -14.63 11.99
C ILE A 99 25.87 -14.59 13.05
N ALA A 100 25.81 -13.67 14.00
CA ALA A 100 26.79 -13.54 15.08
C ALA A 100 26.85 -14.81 15.94
N GLU A 101 25.70 -15.38 16.30
CA GLU A 101 25.60 -16.62 17.08
C GLU A 101 26.17 -17.83 16.36
N ARG A 102 26.23 -17.80 15.02
CA ARG A 102 26.82 -18.85 14.18
C ARG A 102 28.26 -18.55 13.76
N GLY A 103 28.89 -17.53 14.36
CA GLY A 103 30.28 -17.18 14.14
C GLY A 103 30.58 -16.31 12.92
N GLY A 104 29.53 -15.78 12.25
CA GLY A 104 29.67 -14.82 11.17
C GLY A 104 29.80 -13.37 11.66
N ASP A 105 30.16 -12.47 10.76
CA ASP A 105 30.28 -11.05 11.04
C ASP A 105 28.95 -10.31 10.78
N PRO A 106 28.23 -9.88 11.81
CA PRO A 106 26.94 -9.23 11.64
C PRO A 106 27.04 -7.87 10.91
N ALA A 107 28.18 -7.18 11.00
CA ALA A 107 28.37 -5.89 10.34
C ALA A 107 28.36 -5.97 8.81
N LYS A 108 28.52 -7.17 8.24
CA LYS A 108 28.47 -7.38 6.79
C LYS A 108 27.05 -7.55 6.24
N VAL A 109 26.06 -7.70 7.08
CA VAL A 109 24.65 -7.78 6.67
C VAL A 109 24.13 -6.36 6.48
N ASN A 110 24.10 -5.90 5.24
CA ASN A 110 23.66 -4.56 4.85
C ASN A 110 22.83 -4.61 3.57
N PRO A 111 21.89 -3.67 3.37
CA PRO A 111 21.31 -3.46 2.06
C PRO A 111 22.38 -3.11 1.01
N VAL A 112 22.28 -3.71 -0.17
CA VAL A 112 23.18 -3.44 -1.30
C VAL A 112 22.59 -2.46 -2.30
N VAL A 113 21.31 -2.11 -2.14
CA VAL A 113 20.63 -1.05 -2.89
C VAL A 113 20.19 0.04 -1.91
N PRO A 114 19.99 1.29 -2.36
CA PRO A 114 19.47 2.34 -1.48
C PRO A 114 18.11 1.95 -0.90
N VAL A 115 17.98 2.06 0.41
CA VAL A 115 16.75 1.88 1.17
C VAL A 115 16.37 3.21 1.79
N GLN A 116 15.18 3.69 1.49
CA GLN A 116 14.66 4.94 2.01
C GLN A 116 13.46 4.64 2.89
N LEU A 117 13.59 4.88 4.19
CA LEU A 117 12.52 4.68 5.16
C LEU A 117 11.93 6.02 5.56
N ILE A 118 10.63 6.14 5.41
CA ILE A 118 9.87 7.35 5.74
C ILE A 118 8.91 7.04 6.88
N VAL A 119 8.98 7.82 7.96
CA VAL A 119 8.09 7.67 9.11
C VAL A 119 6.83 8.49 8.86
N ASP A 120 5.77 7.83 8.39
CA ASP A 120 4.55 8.48 7.91
C ASP A 120 3.23 7.78 8.31
N HIS A 121 3.28 6.67 9.06
CA HIS A 121 2.11 5.84 9.37
C HIS A 121 1.81 5.70 10.86
N SER A 122 2.47 6.46 11.73
CA SER A 122 2.35 6.30 13.19
C SER A 122 1.56 7.40 13.91
N LEU A 123 1.19 8.47 13.21
CA LEU A 123 0.47 9.58 13.80
C LEU A 123 -1.04 9.36 13.71
N ALA A 124 -1.71 9.41 14.90
CA ALA A 124 -3.17 9.50 14.98
C ALA A 124 -3.62 10.96 15.12
N VAL A 125 -4.69 11.32 14.45
CA VAL A 125 -5.29 12.66 14.52
C VAL A 125 -6.12 12.76 15.81
N GLU A 126 -5.46 12.93 16.93
CA GLU A 126 -6.14 13.12 18.23
C GLU A 126 -6.75 14.52 18.31
N CYS A 127 -6.05 15.52 17.82
CA CYS A 127 -6.54 16.90 17.72
C CYS A 127 -6.92 17.21 16.28
N GLY A 128 -8.17 17.62 16.06
CA GLY A 128 -8.67 17.99 14.73
C GLY A 128 -8.18 19.35 14.25
N GLY A 129 -8.42 19.64 12.97
CA GLY A 129 -7.91 20.84 12.29
C GLY A 129 -8.51 22.18 12.71
N PHE A 130 -9.45 22.18 13.66
CA PHE A 130 -9.97 23.40 14.29
C PHE A 130 -9.07 23.90 15.43
N ASP A 131 -8.17 23.07 15.93
CA ASP A 131 -7.20 23.45 16.96
C ASP A 131 -5.95 24.02 16.27
N PRO A 132 -5.56 25.29 16.53
CA PRO A 132 -4.40 25.90 15.89
C PRO A 132 -3.07 25.22 16.24
N ASP A 133 -3.01 24.48 17.34
CA ASP A 133 -1.84 23.74 17.79
C ASP A 133 -1.93 22.23 17.48
N ALA A 134 -2.89 21.83 16.65
CA ALA A 134 -3.17 20.40 16.37
C ALA A 134 -1.93 19.63 15.93
N PHE A 135 -1.15 20.15 14.99
CA PHE A 135 0.06 19.48 14.51
C PHE A 135 1.07 19.22 15.63
N ALA A 136 1.37 20.25 16.45
CA ALA A 136 2.33 20.11 17.55
C ALA A 136 1.85 19.11 18.61
N LYS A 137 0.56 19.14 18.94
CA LYS A 137 -0.06 18.22 19.91
C LYS A 137 -0.04 16.78 19.40
N ASN A 138 -0.45 16.55 18.16
CA ASN A 138 -0.43 15.24 17.54
C ASN A 138 0.98 14.67 17.42
N ARG A 139 1.96 15.49 17.06
CA ARG A 139 3.37 15.09 17.03
C ARG A 139 3.91 14.70 18.42
N ALA A 140 3.57 15.46 19.45
CA ALA A 140 4.00 15.14 20.81
C ALA A 140 3.44 13.80 21.30
N ILE A 141 2.19 13.50 20.96
CA ILE A 141 1.56 12.20 21.27
C ILE A 141 2.21 11.08 20.48
N GLU A 142 2.48 11.29 19.19
CA GLU A 142 3.17 10.32 18.34
C GLU A 142 4.56 9.99 18.90
N ASP A 143 5.36 11.00 19.23
CA ASP A 143 6.71 10.81 19.77
C ASP A 143 6.68 10.02 21.09
N ARG A 144 5.76 10.35 21.98
CA ARG A 144 5.62 9.65 23.27
C ARG A 144 5.21 8.19 23.09
N ARG A 145 4.20 7.94 22.24
CA ARG A 145 3.68 6.58 22.03
C ARG A 145 4.68 5.67 21.31
N ASN A 146 5.53 6.23 20.46
CA ASN A 146 6.40 5.47 19.56
C ASN A 146 7.89 5.59 19.91
N GLU A 147 8.25 5.94 21.14
CA GLU A 147 9.64 6.14 21.54
C GLU A 147 10.54 4.96 21.20
N ASP A 148 10.12 3.73 21.55
CA ASP A 148 10.90 2.53 21.27
C ASP A 148 11.10 2.30 19.76
N ARG A 149 10.06 2.57 18.96
CA ARG A 149 10.12 2.43 17.50
C ARG A 149 11.11 3.45 16.91
N PHE A 150 11.02 4.69 17.32
CA PHE A 150 11.86 5.75 16.80
C PHE A 150 13.32 5.58 17.23
N HIS A 151 13.54 5.06 18.45
CA HIS A 151 14.87 4.66 18.88
C HIS A 151 15.48 3.57 18.00
N PHE A 152 14.71 2.54 17.67
CA PHE A 152 15.15 1.48 16.75
C PHE A 152 15.44 2.02 15.35
N ILE A 153 14.54 2.83 14.80
CA ILE A 153 14.71 3.44 13.47
C ILE A 153 15.99 4.29 13.40
N GLU A 154 16.27 5.08 14.43
CA GLU A 154 17.50 5.87 14.49
C GLU A 154 18.74 4.97 14.58
N TRP A 155 18.66 3.85 15.30
CA TRP A 155 19.73 2.86 15.31
C TRP A 155 19.95 2.25 13.90
N THR A 156 18.89 1.92 13.15
CA THR A 156 19.04 1.33 11.81
C THR A 156 19.78 2.26 10.86
N LYS A 157 19.51 3.55 10.94
CA LYS A 157 20.22 4.58 10.15
C LYS A 157 21.72 4.57 10.43
N LYS A 158 22.11 4.33 11.67
CA LYS A 158 23.51 4.34 12.13
C LYS A 158 24.21 3.00 12.01
N ALA A 159 23.47 1.90 12.05
CA ALA A 159 24.04 0.55 12.07
C ALA A 159 24.15 -0.07 10.67
N PHE A 160 23.19 0.22 9.80
CA PHE A 160 23.19 -0.29 8.44
C PHE A 160 23.82 0.69 7.46
N GLU A 161 24.44 0.15 6.41
CA GLU A 161 24.79 0.92 5.23
C GLU A 161 23.59 1.02 4.28
N ASN A 162 23.55 2.08 3.45
CA ASN A 162 22.51 2.31 2.45
C ASN A 162 21.08 2.45 3.01
N VAL A 163 20.91 2.84 4.26
CA VAL A 163 19.60 3.11 4.85
C VAL A 163 19.51 4.60 5.20
N ASP A 164 18.65 5.31 4.46
CA ASP A 164 18.29 6.70 4.74
C ASP A 164 16.96 6.73 5.48
N VAL A 165 16.83 7.61 6.47
CA VAL A 165 15.62 7.77 7.26
C VAL A 165 15.09 9.19 7.17
N ILE A 166 13.83 9.32 6.78
CA ILE A 166 13.09 10.58 6.87
C ILE A 166 12.23 10.50 8.14
N PRO A 167 12.53 11.36 9.14
CA PRO A 167 11.88 11.30 10.43
C PRO A 167 10.41 11.72 10.37
N PRO A 168 9.61 11.42 11.42
CA PRO A 168 8.20 11.76 11.45
C PRO A 168 7.95 13.27 11.29
N GLY A 169 6.78 13.60 10.76
CA GLY A 169 6.34 14.99 10.56
C GLY A 169 6.84 15.64 9.27
N ASN A 170 7.37 14.87 8.32
CA ASN A 170 7.96 15.40 7.09
C ASN A 170 7.17 15.10 5.81
N GLY A 171 6.21 14.22 5.84
CA GLY A 171 5.37 13.90 4.69
C GLY A 171 5.13 12.41 4.51
N ILE A 172 4.41 12.08 3.44
CA ILE A 172 4.06 10.71 3.05
C ILE A 172 5.04 10.20 2.01
N MET A 173 5.49 8.96 2.16
CA MET A 173 6.47 8.28 1.30
C MET A 173 6.19 8.47 -0.19
N HIS A 174 4.96 8.23 -0.65
CA HIS A 174 4.66 8.24 -2.08
C HIS A 174 4.70 9.66 -2.68
N GLN A 175 4.28 10.67 -1.92
CA GLN A 175 4.37 12.04 -2.38
C GLN A 175 5.81 12.54 -2.37
N ILE A 176 6.59 12.22 -1.35
CA ILE A 176 8.02 12.52 -1.30
C ILE A 176 8.76 11.81 -2.43
N ASN A 177 8.41 10.55 -2.72
CA ASN A 177 8.99 9.80 -3.83
C ASN A 177 8.73 10.49 -5.17
N LEU A 178 7.50 10.91 -5.41
CA LEU A 178 7.12 11.63 -6.62
C LEU A 178 7.81 13.00 -6.73
N GLU A 179 7.82 13.79 -5.66
CA GLU A 179 8.31 15.17 -5.66
C GLU A 179 9.83 15.29 -5.59
N LYS A 180 10.52 14.28 -5.03
CA LYS A 180 11.97 14.38 -4.79
C LYS A 180 12.76 13.10 -5.04
N MET A 181 12.33 11.95 -4.48
CA MET A 181 13.23 10.78 -4.41
C MET A 181 13.52 10.16 -5.77
N SER A 182 12.53 10.07 -6.65
CA SER A 182 12.77 9.51 -7.98
C SER A 182 13.52 10.49 -8.87
N PRO A 183 14.69 10.09 -9.40
CA PRO A 183 15.38 10.87 -10.43
C PRO A 183 14.82 10.64 -11.83
N VAL A 184 13.86 9.75 -12.03
CA VAL A 184 13.35 9.21 -13.30
C VAL A 184 14.42 8.42 -14.07
N ILE A 185 15.58 8.98 -14.23
CA ILE A 185 16.77 8.33 -14.81
C ILE A 185 17.87 8.30 -13.76
N GLN A 186 18.29 7.11 -13.41
CA GLN A 186 19.38 6.87 -12.46
C GLN A 186 20.73 7.07 -13.15
N VAL A 187 21.72 7.45 -12.34
CA VAL A 187 23.12 7.48 -12.75
C VAL A 187 23.94 6.73 -11.71
N GLN A 188 24.61 5.66 -12.13
CA GLN A 188 25.51 4.89 -11.28
C GLN A 188 26.71 4.40 -12.08
N ASP A 189 27.90 4.56 -11.54
CA ASP A 189 29.16 4.12 -12.17
C ASP A 189 29.31 4.61 -13.62
N GLY A 190 28.90 5.86 -13.88
CA GLY A 190 28.95 6.48 -15.19
C GLY A 190 27.91 6.01 -16.19
N VAL A 191 26.91 5.25 -15.74
CA VAL A 191 25.82 4.70 -16.57
C VAL A 191 24.50 5.33 -16.21
N ALA A 192 23.75 5.79 -17.23
CA ALA A 192 22.38 6.23 -17.11
C ALA A 192 21.42 5.07 -17.42
N TYR A 193 20.37 4.92 -16.61
CA TYR A 193 19.36 3.88 -16.79
C TYR A 193 18.03 4.28 -16.15
N PRO A 194 16.90 3.65 -16.54
CA PRO A 194 15.61 4.00 -15.96
C PRO A 194 15.55 3.69 -14.45
N ASP A 195 14.99 4.61 -13.68
CA ASP A 195 14.64 4.35 -12.28
C ASP A 195 13.57 3.26 -12.18
N THR A 196 13.76 2.40 -11.22
CA THR A 196 12.77 1.38 -10.83
C THR A 196 12.78 1.26 -9.32
N CYS A 197 11.65 0.96 -8.71
CA CYS A 197 11.64 0.71 -7.28
C CYS A 197 10.59 -0.34 -6.88
N VAL A 198 10.86 -0.97 -5.75
CA VAL A 198 9.84 -1.71 -5.01
C VAL A 198 9.57 -0.96 -3.70
N GLY A 199 8.35 -1.03 -3.24
CA GLY A 199 7.95 -0.38 -1.99
C GLY A 199 7.14 -1.31 -1.11
N THR A 200 7.29 -1.17 0.19
CA THR A 200 6.55 -1.96 1.18
C THR A 200 5.10 -1.52 1.36
N ASP A 201 4.57 -0.81 0.39
CA ASP A 201 3.20 -0.31 0.37
C ASP A 201 2.55 -0.54 -0.99
N SER A 202 1.25 -0.83 -1.00
CA SER A 202 0.50 -1.09 -2.23
C SER A 202 0.35 0.15 -3.13
N HIS A 203 0.49 1.37 -2.61
CA HIS A 203 0.42 2.62 -3.38
C HIS A 203 1.78 3.09 -3.93
N THR A 204 2.80 2.26 -3.87
CA THR A 204 4.09 2.52 -4.53
C THR A 204 3.95 2.93 -6.00
N PRO A 205 2.96 2.42 -6.78
CA PRO A 205 2.70 2.87 -8.15
C PRO A 205 2.37 4.35 -8.34
N HIS A 206 2.22 5.13 -7.29
CA HIS A 206 2.03 6.59 -7.39
C HIS A 206 3.10 7.25 -8.26
N VAL A 207 4.34 6.84 -8.12
CA VAL A 207 5.48 7.36 -8.90
C VAL A 207 5.53 6.85 -10.35
N ASP A 208 4.71 5.86 -10.71
CA ASP A 208 4.59 5.39 -12.09
C ASP A 208 4.14 6.49 -13.05
N ALA A 209 3.51 7.54 -12.52
CA ALA A 209 3.17 8.74 -13.28
C ALA A 209 4.37 9.40 -13.96
N LEU A 210 5.57 9.24 -13.41
CA LEU A 210 6.84 9.71 -13.98
C LEU A 210 7.43 8.76 -15.03
N GLY A 211 6.76 7.67 -15.35
CA GLY A 211 7.31 6.63 -16.22
C GLY A 211 8.26 5.67 -15.51
N VAL A 212 8.17 5.57 -14.20
CA VAL A 212 8.98 4.68 -13.37
C VAL A 212 8.20 3.40 -13.09
N ILE A 213 8.84 2.24 -13.28
CA ILE A 213 8.25 0.98 -12.83
C ILE A 213 8.46 0.89 -11.31
N ALA A 214 7.38 1.11 -10.60
CA ALA A 214 7.35 1.04 -9.15
C ALA A 214 6.17 0.17 -8.71
N ILE A 215 6.45 -0.88 -7.97
CA ILE A 215 5.43 -1.84 -7.54
C ILE A 215 5.43 -2.05 -6.03
N GLY A 216 4.24 -2.29 -5.49
CA GLY A 216 4.08 -2.68 -4.10
C GLY A 216 4.47 -4.14 -3.90
N VAL A 217 5.23 -4.39 -2.84
CA VAL A 217 5.68 -5.74 -2.45
C VAL A 217 5.47 -5.93 -0.95
N GLY A 218 5.54 -7.17 -0.48
CA GLY A 218 5.59 -7.47 0.94
C GLY A 218 6.97 -7.20 1.56
N GLY A 219 7.02 -7.13 2.88
CA GLY A 219 8.27 -6.90 3.61
C GLY A 219 9.37 -7.92 3.27
N LEU A 220 9.00 -9.19 3.17
CA LEU A 220 9.94 -10.27 2.85
C LEU A 220 10.54 -10.16 1.44
N GLU A 221 9.73 -9.75 0.45
CA GLU A 221 10.23 -9.51 -0.90
C GLU A 221 11.13 -8.26 -0.95
N ALA A 222 10.79 -7.22 -0.21
CA ALA A 222 11.64 -6.05 -0.06
C ALA A 222 13.00 -6.42 0.55
N GLU A 223 13.04 -7.24 1.59
CA GLU A 223 14.28 -7.75 2.18
C GLU A 223 15.13 -8.51 1.17
N ASN A 224 14.50 -9.32 0.32
CA ASN A 224 15.16 -10.04 -0.75
C ASN A 224 15.91 -9.07 -1.70
N VAL A 225 15.24 -8.00 -2.11
CA VAL A 225 15.83 -6.94 -2.94
C VAL A 225 16.93 -6.19 -2.19
N MET A 226 16.69 -5.83 -0.93
CA MET A 226 17.68 -5.16 -0.08
C MET A 226 19.00 -5.93 -0.03
N LEU A 227 18.92 -7.26 0.05
CA LEU A 227 20.10 -8.14 0.14
C LEU A 227 20.71 -8.51 -1.22
N GLY A 228 20.28 -7.83 -2.29
CA GLY A 228 20.91 -7.93 -3.60
C GLY A 228 20.46 -9.07 -4.49
N ARG A 229 19.39 -9.75 -4.11
CA ARG A 229 18.79 -10.79 -4.94
C ARG A 229 17.89 -10.18 -5.99
N ALA A 230 17.82 -10.84 -7.15
CA ALA A 230 16.85 -10.48 -8.17
C ALA A 230 15.42 -10.73 -7.68
N SER A 231 14.51 -9.87 -8.08
CA SER A 231 13.10 -10.18 -8.03
C SER A 231 12.74 -10.96 -9.30
N TRP A 232 12.10 -12.11 -9.15
CA TRP A 232 11.75 -12.97 -10.28
C TRP A 232 10.31 -12.74 -10.68
N MET A 233 10.08 -12.58 -11.97
CA MET A 233 8.73 -12.37 -12.50
C MET A 233 8.52 -13.13 -13.81
N ARG A 234 7.29 -13.48 -14.05
CA ARG A 234 6.81 -13.90 -15.36
C ARG A 234 6.34 -12.67 -16.12
N LEU A 235 6.48 -12.63 -17.43
CA LEU A 235 6.01 -11.48 -18.21
C LEU A 235 4.54 -11.19 -17.84
N PRO A 236 4.23 -9.99 -17.32
CA PRO A 236 2.87 -9.65 -16.93
C PRO A 236 1.98 -9.39 -18.16
N ASP A 237 0.67 -9.35 -17.93
CA ASP A 237 -0.24 -8.74 -18.87
C ASP A 237 0.03 -7.23 -18.91
N ILE A 238 0.37 -6.73 -20.10
CA ILE A 238 0.58 -5.31 -20.32
C ILE A 238 -0.58 -4.79 -21.14
N VAL A 239 -1.41 -3.96 -20.51
CA VAL A 239 -2.66 -3.46 -21.08
C VAL A 239 -2.52 -1.99 -21.42
N GLY A 240 -2.75 -1.64 -22.69
CA GLY A 240 -2.84 -0.24 -23.09
C GLY A 240 -4.21 0.33 -22.73
N VAL A 241 -4.22 1.48 -22.07
CA VAL A 241 -5.43 2.22 -21.74
C VAL A 241 -5.40 3.54 -22.52
N GLU A 242 -6.17 3.60 -23.60
CA GLU A 242 -6.30 4.80 -24.43
C GLU A 242 -7.24 5.79 -23.75
N LEU A 243 -6.72 6.94 -23.32
CA LEU A 243 -7.53 8.03 -22.80
C LEU A 243 -7.87 8.99 -23.92
N THR A 244 -9.15 9.17 -24.16
CA THR A 244 -9.68 10.07 -25.19
C THR A 244 -10.43 11.23 -24.57
N GLY A 245 -10.77 12.23 -25.38
CA GLY A 245 -11.52 13.39 -24.92
C GLY A 245 -10.74 14.30 -23.97
N LYS A 246 -11.45 15.22 -23.36
CA LYS A 246 -10.89 16.18 -22.41
C LYS A 246 -11.70 16.20 -21.11
N ARG A 247 -11.04 16.50 -20.01
CA ARG A 247 -11.70 16.77 -18.74
C ARG A 247 -12.72 17.90 -18.90
N GLN A 248 -13.94 17.66 -18.43
CA GLN A 248 -15.01 18.66 -18.47
C GLN A 248 -14.78 19.74 -17.41
N PRO A 249 -15.33 20.96 -17.60
CA PRO A 249 -15.25 22.02 -16.61
C PRO A 249 -15.78 21.59 -15.23
N GLY A 250 -15.07 21.95 -14.17
CA GLY A 250 -15.45 21.65 -12.78
C GLY A 250 -15.14 20.23 -12.32
N ILE A 251 -14.55 19.39 -13.16
CA ILE A 251 -14.18 18.00 -12.84
C ILE A 251 -12.76 17.95 -12.32
N THR A 252 -12.55 17.21 -11.23
CA THR A 252 -11.23 17.01 -10.62
C THR A 252 -10.58 15.71 -11.08
N ALA A 253 -9.27 15.60 -10.87
CA ALA A 253 -8.55 14.34 -11.09
C ALA A 253 -9.10 13.22 -10.20
N THR A 254 -9.63 13.54 -9.03
CA THR A 254 -10.30 12.57 -8.15
C THR A 254 -11.53 11.97 -8.81
N ASP A 255 -12.37 12.80 -9.43
CA ASP A 255 -13.53 12.33 -10.19
C ASP A 255 -13.11 11.37 -11.30
N ILE A 256 -12.02 11.67 -12.00
CA ILE A 256 -11.47 10.82 -13.07
C ILE A 256 -11.00 9.48 -12.49
N VAL A 257 -10.21 9.48 -11.44
CA VAL A 257 -9.65 8.23 -10.91
C VAL A 257 -10.72 7.32 -10.31
N LEU A 258 -11.76 7.88 -9.69
CA LEU A 258 -12.87 7.06 -9.18
C LEU A 258 -13.67 6.43 -10.32
N ALA A 259 -13.90 7.17 -11.41
CA ALA A 259 -14.52 6.63 -12.62
C ALA A 259 -13.66 5.55 -13.29
N LEU A 260 -12.36 5.77 -13.40
CA LEU A 260 -11.41 4.77 -13.90
C LEU A 260 -11.35 3.53 -13.02
N THR A 261 -11.41 3.69 -11.71
CA THR A 261 -11.38 2.57 -10.77
C THR A 261 -12.58 1.64 -10.98
N GLU A 262 -13.77 2.18 -11.11
CA GLU A 262 -14.97 1.41 -11.46
C GLU A 262 -14.83 0.72 -12.82
N PHE A 263 -14.43 1.46 -13.84
CA PHE A 263 -14.25 0.97 -15.20
C PHE A 263 -13.23 -0.19 -15.26
N LEU A 264 -12.05 0.01 -14.70
CA LEU A 264 -10.96 -0.97 -14.75
C LEU A 264 -11.27 -2.23 -13.91
N ARG A 265 -11.98 -2.09 -12.79
CA ARG A 265 -12.47 -3.27 -12.06
C ARG A 265 -13.42 -4.12 -12.90
N LYS A 266 -14.33 -3.50 -13.64
CA LYS A 266 -15.24 -4.20 -14.57
C LYS A 266 -14.48 -4.88 -15.71
N GLU A 267 -13.42 -4.27 -16.19
CA GLU A 267 -12.55 -4.80 -17.25
C GLU A 267 -11.57 -5.87 -16.78
N LYS A 268 -11.54 -6.17 -15.48
CA LYS A 268 -10.74 -7.27 -14.89
C LYS A 268 -9.25 -7.17 -15.19
N VAL A 269 -8.63 -6.07 -14.82
CA VAL A 269 -7.20 -5.81 -15.01
C VAL A 269 -6.32 -6.29 -13.85
N VAL A 270 -6.82 -7.20 -13.02
CA VAL A 270 -6.10 -7.69 -11.84
C VAL A 270 -4.74 -8.26 -12.23
N GLY A 271 -3.67 -7.76 -11.58
CA GLY A 271 -2.30 -8.17 -11.85
C GLY A 271 -1.66 -7.59 -13.10
N ALA A 272 -2.39 -6.82 -13.90
CA ALA A 272 -1.87 -6.22 -15.12
C ALA A 272 -0.94 -5.02 -14.83
N TYR A 273 -0.06 -4.75 -15.78
CA TYR A 273 0.69 -3.50 -15.87
C TYR A 273 -0.02 -2.62 -16.90
N LEU A 274 -0.58 -1.51 -16.44
CA LEU A 274 -1.32 -0.58 -17.30
C LEU A 274 -0.39 0.48 -17.88
N GLU A 275 -0.63 0.85 -19.13
CA GLU A 275 0.03 1.98 -19.79
C GLU A 275 -1.05 2.94 -20.30
N PHE A 276 -1.20 4.07 -19.62
CA PHE A 276 -2.12 5.13 -20.01
C PHE A 276 -1.50 5.93 -21.14
N ARG A 277 -2.23 6.09 -22.24
CA ARG A 277 -1.74 6.67 -23.48
C ARG A 277 -2.82 7.48 -24.22
N GLY A 278 -2.44 8.08 -25.32
CA GLY A 278 -3.33 8.85 -26.17
C GLY A 278 -3.37 10.33 -25.82
N GLU A 279 -4.16 11.08 -26.57
CA GLU A 279 -4.27 12.54 -26.39
C GLU A 279 -4.87 12.94 -25.06
N GLY A 280 -5.76 12.11 -24.50
CA GLY A 280 -6.29 12.34 -23.14
C GLY A 280 -5.21 12.25 -22.08
N ALA A 281 -4.33 11.26 -22.15
CA ALA A 281 -3.19 11.12 -21.24
C ALA A 281 -2.21 12.29 -21.39
N ALA A 282 -1.90 12.71 -22.61
CA ALA A 282 -1.03 13.85 -22.89
C ALA A 282 -1.57 15.17 -22.36
N SER A 283 -2.88 15.32 -22.28
CA SER A 283 -3.56 16.54 -21.79
C SER A 283 -3.55 16.69 -20.26
N LEU A 284 -3.29 15.60 -19.52
CA LEU A 284 -3.29 15.60 -18.06
C LEU A 284 -1.96 16.14 -17.53
N THR A 285 -2.04 16.96 -16.49
CA THR A 285 -0.84 17.36 -15.72
C THR A 285 -0.25 16.16 -15.02
N LEU A 286 1.02 16.23 -14.62
CA LEU A 286 1.63 15.12 -13.90
C LEU A 286 0.95 14.87 -12.55
N GLY A 287 0.48 15.90 -11.86
CA GLY A 287 -0.33 15.76 -10.66
C GLY A 287 -1.61 14.94 -10.89
N ASP A 288 -2.31 15.19 -12.00
CA ASP A 288 -3.49 14.41 -12.39
C ASP A 288 -3.12 12.95 -12.68
N ARG A 289 -2.02 12.72 -13.39
CA ARG A 289 -1.51 11.38 -13.68
C ARG A 289 -1.15 10.62 -12.41
N ALA A 290 -0.51 11.31 -11.46
CA ALA A 290 -0.14 10.72 -10.17
C ALA A 290 -1.38 10.29 -9.36
N THR A 291 -2.43 11.10 -9.35
CA THR A 291 -3.72 10.75 -8.73
C THR A 291 -4.29 9.45 -9.33
N ILE A 292 -4.17 9.28 -10.64
CA ILE A 292 -4.63 8.06 -11.34
C ILE A 292 -3.73 6.86 -11.00
N SER A 293 -2.43 7.00 -11.11
CA SER A 293 -1.47 5.92 -10.84
C SER A 293 -1.52 5.43 -9.40
N ASN A 294 -1.79 6.32 -8.45
CA ASN A 294 -1.84 5.98 -7.02
C ASN A 294 -2.86 4.87 -6.73
N MET A 295 -4.01 4.89 -7.39
CA MET A 295 -5.09 3.95 -7.11
C MET A 295 -4.99 2.63 -7.89
N ALA A 296 -3.81 2.29 -8.40
CA ALA A 296 -3.57 1.00 -9.04
C ALA A 296 -4.07 -0.20 -8.21
N PRO A 297 -3.80 -0.29 -6.90
CA PRO A 297 -4.34 -1.38 -6.09
C PRO A 297 -5.87 -1.41 -6.05
N GLU A 298 -6.51 -0.26 -6.02
CA GLU A 298 -7.96 -0.17 -5.93
C GLU A 298 -8.64 -0.65 -7.22
N TYR A 299 -8.07 -0.39 -8.40
CA TYR A 299 -8.57 -1.01 -9.62
C TYR A 299 -7.93 -2.36 -9.98
N GLY A 300 -6.98 -2.84 -9.15
CA GLY A 300 -6.44 -4.20 -9.20
C GLY A 300 -5.16 -4.36 -10.01
N ALA A 301 -4.62 -3.29 -10.60
CA ALA A 301 -3.38 -3.35 -11.37
C ALA A 301 -2.14 -3.42 -10.47
N THR A 302 -1.09 -4.04 -10.98
CA THR A 302 0.23 -4.08 -10.32
C THR A 302 0.99 -2.79 -10.53
N ALA A 303 0.91 -2.22 -11.74
CA ALA A 303 1.54 -0.95 -12.12
C ALA A 303 0.60 -0.15 -13.01
N ALA A 304 0.76 1.17 -13.04
CA ALA A 304 -0.09 2.09 -13.78
C ALA A 304 0.74 3.26 -14.28
N MET A 305 1.30 3.13 -15.48
CA MET A 305 2.32 4.04 -15.98
C MET A 305 1.77 5.05 -16.97
N PHE A 306 2.40 6.22 -16.98
CA PHE A 306 2.31 7.21 -18.02
C PHE A 306 3.68 7.34 -18.71
N PHE A 307 3.70 7.73 -19.97
CA PHE A 307 4.94 7.88 -20.73
C PHE A 307 5.64 9.19 -20.37
N ILE A 308 6.96 9.21 -20.50
CA ILE A 308 7.75 10.43 -20.32
C ILE A 308 7.48 11.37 -21.50
N ASP A 309 7.02 12.58 -21.19
CA ASP A 309 6.73 13.63 -22.18
C ASP A 309 7.02 15.02 -21.62
N GLY A 310 6.58 16.06 -22.31
CA GLY A 310 6.76 17.46 -21.87
C GLY A 310 6.14 17.75 -20.51
N GLN A 311 4.99 17.16 -20.18
CA GLN A 311 4.37 17.30 -18.86
C GLN A 311 5.27 16.75 -17.75
N THR A 312 5.97 15.65 -18.01
CA THR A 312 6.93 15.06 -17.07
C THR A 312 8.08 16.05 -16.80
N LEU A 313 8.65 16.64 -17.85
CA LEU A 313 9.75 17.60 -17.71
C LEU A 313 9.30 18.88 -16.98
N ASP A 314 8.12 19.38 -17.27
CA ASP A 314 7.54 20.56 -16.60
C ASP A 314 7.36 20.30 -15.10
N TYR A 315 6.90 19.11 -14.72
CA TYR A 315 6.76 18.73 -13.34
C TYR A 315 8.12 18.61 -12.62
N LEU A 316 9.12 18.04 -13.28
CA LEU A 316 10.47 17.95 -12.70
C LEU A 316 11.05 19.36 -12.44
N ARG A 317 10.84 20.31 -13.34
CA ARG A 317 11.22 21.72 -13.11
C ARG A 317 10.42 22.34 -11.96
N LEU A 318 9.12 22.12 -11.94
CA LEU A 318 8.22 22.65 -10.91
C LEU A 318 8.61 22.16 -9.50
N THR A 319 9.03 20.92 -9.37
CA THR A 319 9.44 20.33 -8.10
C THR A 319 10.92 20.54 -7.74
N GLY A 320 11.60 21.40 -8.49
CA GLY A 320 12.94 21.89 -8.16
C GLY A 320 14.09 20.96 -8.56
N ARG A 321 13.86 19.97 -9.46
CA ARG A 321 14.95 19.19 -10.05
C ARG A 321 15.87 20.11 -10.85
N SER A 322 17.17 19.78 -10.87
CA SER A 322 18.17 20.58 -11.60
C SER A 322 17.96 20.55 -13.11
N ASP A 323 18.43 21.59 -13.81
CA ASP A 323 18.37 21.64 -15.28
C ASP A 323 19.12 20.47 -15.91
N GLU A 324 20.25 20.06 -15.30
CA GLU A 324 21.03 18.91 -15.74
C GLU A 324 20.22 17.61 -15.65
N GLN A 325 19.50 17.41 -14.56
CA GLN A 325 18.66 16.23 -14.38
C GLN A 325 17.51 16.21 -15.40
N VAL A 326 16.83 17.32 -15.59
CA VAL A 326 15.74 17.44 -16.57
C VAL A 326 16.25 17.16 -17.99
N LYS A 327 17.39 17.70 -18.35
CA LYS A 327 18.04 17.46 -19.66
C LYS A 327 18.42 16.00 -19.83
N LEU A 328 18.97 15.36 -18.79
CA LEU A 328 19.30 13.94 -18.82
C LEU A 328 18.07 13.06 -19.05
N VAL A 329 16.99 13.34 -18.37
CA VAL A 329 15.71 12.60 -18.54
C VAL A 329 15.23 12.70 -19.99
N GLU A 330 15.20 13.90 -20.55
CA GLU A 330 14.79 14.11 -21.94
C GLU A 330 15.70 13.39 -22.93
N THR A 331 17.01 13.56 -22.78
CA THR A 331 18.02 12.96 -23.66
C THR A 331 17.96 11.43 -23.62
N TYR A 332 17.92 10.85 -22.42
CA TYR A 332 17.86 9.41 -22.26
C TYR A 332 16.53 8.85 -22.82
N ALA A 333 15.40 9.46 -22.47
CA ALA A 333 14.09 8.97 -22.90
C ALA A 333 13.95 8.97 -24.43
N LYS A 334 14.46 10.00 -25.09
CA LYS A 334 14.43 10.07 -26.56
C LYS A 334 15.35 9.04 -27.21
N GLU A 335 16.56 8.87 -26.69
CA GLU A 335 17.54 7.90 -27.23
C GLU A 335 17.12 6.44 -26.98
N ALA A 336 16.65 6.15 -25.78
CA ALA A 336 16.27 4.80 -25.36
C ALA A 336 14.86 4.37 -25.81
N GLY A 337 14.11 5.25 -26.45
CA GLY A 337 12.75 4.93 -26.89
C GLY A 337 11.72 4.91 -25.76
N LEU A 338 11.92 5.73 -24.72
CA LEU A 338 10.96 5.88 -23.61
C LEU A 338 10.15 7.18 -23.69
N TRP A 339 10.48 8.06 -24.62
CA TRP A 339 9.71 9.28 -24.88
C TRP A 339 8.38 8.94 -25.53
N ALA A 340 7.30 9.60 -25.15
CA ALA A 340 5.92 9.27 -25.57
C ALA A 340 5.79 9.11 -27.10
N ASP A 341 6.43 9.96 -27.91
CA ASP A 341 6.38 9.89 -29.37
C ASP A 341 6.99 8.61 -29.95
N THR A 342 7.93 7.99 -29.24
CA THR A 342 8.57 6.73 -29.68
C THR A 342 7.71 5.49 -29.41
N LEU A 343 6.57 5.65 -28.74
CA LEU A 343 5.68 4.57 -28.34
C LEU A 343 4.39 4.51 -29.21
N LYS A 344 4.33 5.27 -30.29
CA LYS A 344 3.16 5.31 -31.17
C LYS A 344 2.84 3.96 -31.81
N HIS A 345 3.84 3.13 -32.05
CA HIS A 345 3.70 1.83 -32.67
C HIS A 345 3.73 0.67 -31.69
N ALA A 346 3.71 0.94 -30.39
CA ALA A 346 3.64 -0.10 -29.37
C ALA A 346 2.36 -0.93 -29.54
N GLN A 347 2.50 -2.25 -29.48
CA GLN A 347 1.39 -3.20 -29.61
C GLN A 347 1.10 -3.84 -28.26
N TYR A 348 -0.19 -3.93 -27.96
CA TYR A 348 -0.69 -4.53 -26.73
C TYR A 348 -1.56 -5.74 -27.07
N GLU A 349 -1.50 -6.78 -26.25
CA GLU A 349 -2.42 -7.92 -26.37
C GLU A 349 -3.85 -7.51 -26.08
N ARG A 350 -4.03 -6.48 -25.25
CA ARG A 350 -5.31 -5.91 -24.88
C ARG A 350 -5.23 -4.39 -24.81
N THR A 351 -6.18 -3.71 -25.40
CA THR A 351 -6.32 -2.26 -25.32
C THR A 351 -7.72 -1.90 -24.83
N LEU A 352 -7.78 -1.01 -23.86
CA LEU A 352 -9.02 -0.44 -23.35
C LEU A 352 -9.10 1.03 -23.76
N THR A 353 -10.30 1.54 -23.92
CA THR A 353 -10.54 2.96 -24.24
C THR A 353 -11.43 3.58 -23.18
N PHE A 354 -11.04 4.75 -22.68
CA PHE A 354 -11.81 5.51 -21.69
C PHE A 354 -11.89 6.97 -22.13
N ASP A 355 -13.10 7.52 -22.16
CA ASP A 355 -13.37 8.90 -22.55
C ASP A 355 -13.41 9.81 -21.33
N LEU A 356 -12.42 10.70 -21.19
CA LEU A 356 -12.36 11.67 -20.10
C LEU A 356 -13.56 12.62 -20.07
N SER A 357 -14.16 12.91 -21.23
CA SER A 357 -15.32 13.79 -21.32
C SER A 357 -16.60 13.19 -20.73
N SER A 358 -16.63 11.89 -20.48
CA SER A 358 -17.76 11.19 -19.85
C SER A 358 -17.80 11.33 -18.34
N VAL A 359 -16.73 11.80 -17.72
CA VAL A 359 -16.61 11.88 -16.27
C VAL A 359 -17.42 13.07 -15.71
N VAL A 360 -18.26 12.75 -14.74
CA VAL A 360 -19.04 13.72 -13.97
C VAL A 360 -18.53 13.77 -12.53
N ARG A 361 -18.97 14.78 -11.77
CA ARG A 361 -18.66 14.83 -10.33
C ARG A 361 -19.21 13.59 -9.66
N ASN A 362 -18.37 12.91 -8.89
CA ASN A 362 -18.73 11.63 -8.29
C ASN A 362 -18.09 11.44 -6.91
N MET A 363 -18.45 10.34 -6.29
CA MET A 363 -17.89 9.84 -5.03
C MET A 363 -17.77 8.34 -5.16
N ALA A 364 -17.14 7.68 -4.18
CA ALA A 364 -17.15 6.23 -4.08
C ALA A 364 -17.54 5.80 -2.66
N GLY A 365 -18.48 4.90 -2.56
CA GLY A 365 -18.96 4.38 -1.27
C GLY A 365 -20.27 3.61 -1.40
N PRO A 366 -20.82 3.21 -0.23
CA PRO A 366 -20.39 3.52 1.15
C PRO A 366 -19.20 2.74 1.70
N SER A 367 -18.66 1.74 1.00
CA SER A 367 -17.66 0.85 1.58
C SER A 367 -16.61 0.30 0.61
N ASN A 368 -16.56 0.75 -0.63
CA ASN A 368 -15.56 0.27 -1.61
C ASN A 368 -15.12 1.38 -2.56
N PRO A 369 -13.82 1.43 -2.91
CA PRO A 369 -13.29 2.45 -3.83
C PRO A 369 -13.85 2.38 -5.26
N HIS A 370 -14.28 1.20 -5.70
CA HIS A 370 -14.83 0.98 -7.03
C HIS A 370 -16.35 1.12 -7.12
N LYS A 371 -17.03 1.37 -6.01
CA LYS A 371 -18.47 1.66 -5.98
C LYS A 371 -18.71 3.15 -6.22
N ARG A 372 -18.46 3.58 -7.45
CA ARG A 372 -18.62 4.98 -7.85
C ARG A 372 -20.09 5.38 -7.92
N LEU A 373 -20.37 6.57 -7.46
CA LEU A 373 -21.69 7.20 -7.42
C LEU A 373 -21.59 8.62 -8.00
N PRO A 374 -22.22 8.92 -9.15
CA PRO A 374 -22.40 10.31 -9.54
C PRO A 374 -23.12 11.09 -8.44
N THR A 375 -22.66 12.29 -8.14
CA THR A 375 -23.29 13.11 -7.08
C THR A 375 -24.71 13.49 -7.40
N SER A 376 -25.08 13.52 -8.69
CA SER A 376 -26.47 13.67 -9.16
C SER A 376 -27.38 12.48 -8.85
N ASP A 377 -26.83 11.31 -8.55
CA ASP A 377 -27.57 10.05 -8.37
C ASP A 377 -27.74 9.67 -6.90
N LEU A 378 -27.19 10.42 -5.97
CA LEU A 378 -27.20 10.06 -4.54
C LEU A 378 -28.61 9.91 -3.98
N ALA A 379 -29.55 10.78 -4.39
CA ALA A 379 -30.95 10.68 -3.99
C ALA A 379 -31.62 9.40 -4.56
N ALA A 380 -31.40 9.11 -5.83
CA ALA A 380 -31.94 7.92 -6.49
C ALA A 380 -31.38 6.60 -5.91
N ARG A 381 -30.17 6.65 -5.33
CA ARG A 381 -29.51 5.52 -4.67
C ARG A 381 -29.86 5.40 -3.18
N GLY A 382 -30.70 6.28 -2.65
CA GLY A 382 -31.10 6.28 -1.23
C GLY A 382 -30.00 6.72 -0.26
N ILE A 383 -28.94 7.36 -0.75
CA ILE A 383 -27.85 7.91 0.07
C ILE A 383 -28.22 9.32 0.52
N ALA A 384 -28.51 10.23 -0.42
CA ALA A 384 -29.17 11.49 -0.10
C ALA A 384 -30.69 11.28 0.05
N GLY A 385 -31.34 12.08 0.87
CA GLY A 385 -32.77 11.94 1.12
C GLY A 385 -33.32 13.07 1.98
N GLN A 386 -34.52 12.86 2.53
CA GLN A 386 -35.08 13.82 3.47
C GLN A 386 -34.34 13.77 4.80
N TRP A 387 -33.96 14.93 5.28
CA TRP A 387 -33.37 15.08 6.61
C TRP A 387 -33.82 16.42 7.19
N GLU A 388 -33.82 16.51 8.48
CA GLU A 388 -34.20 17.71 9.20
C GLU A 388 -33.11 18.10 10.17
N GLU A 389 -32.67 19.35 10.10
CA GLU A 389 -31.73 19.88 11.07
C GLU A 389 -32.50 20.26 12.34
N LYS A 390 -32.19 19.55 13.43
CA LYS A 390 -32.75 19.85 14.75
C LYS A 390 -31.68 20.49 15.62
N PRO A 391 -31.93 21.67 16.21
CA PRO A 391 -30.95 22.30 17.07
C PRO A 391 -30.47 21.37 18.19
N GLY A 392 -29.14 21.18 18.30
CA GLY A 392 -28.53 20.38 19.36
C GLY A 392 -28.49 18.87 19.11
N GLU A 393 -28.97 18.39 17.95
CA GLU A 393 -28.94 16.97 17.59
C GLU A 393 -28.16 16.75 16.30
N MET A 394 -27.37 15.65 16.23
CA MET A 394 -26.79 15.19 14.98
C MET A 394 -27.86 14.59 14.07
N PRO A 395 -27.88 14.93 12.76
CA PRO A 395 -28.83 14.32 11.82
C PRO A 395 -28.46 12.86 11.51
N ASP A 396 -29.41 12.13 10.93
CA ASP A 396 -29.10 10.83 10.33
C ASP A 396 -28.04 10.98 9.23
N GLY A 397 -27.13 10.02 9.14
CA GLY A 397 -26.03 10.09 8.22
C GLY A 397 -25.01 11.20 8.52
N ALA A 398 -24.95 11.68 9.76
CA ALA A 398 -24.05 12.78 10.16
C ALA A 398 -22.60 12.50 9.72
N VAL A 399 -21.98 13.49 9.09
CA VAL A 399 -20.55 13.46 8.74
C VAL A 399 -19.78 13.79 10.00
N ILE A 400 -19.24 12.75 10.64
CA ILE A 400 -18.46 12.91 11.88
C ILE A 400 -16.96 13.14 11.60
N ILE A 401 -16.49 12.75 10.42
CA ILE A 401 -15.11 12.96 9.95
C ILE A 401 -15.17 13.50 8.53
N ALA A 402 -14.47 14.60 8.30
CA ALA A 402 -14.22 15.15 6.97
C ALA A 402 -12.70 15.42 6.84
N ALA A 403 -12.01 14.62 6.05
CA ALA A 403 -10.55 14.66 6.01
C ALA A 403 -10.02 14.87 4.59
N ILE A 404 -9.21 15.91 4.41
CA ILE A 404 -8.34 16.07 3.25
C ILE A 404 -7.02 15.39 3.61
N THR A 405 -6.79 14.21 3.03
CA THR A 405 -5.71 13.32 3.42
C THR A 405 -5.18 12.54 2.22
N SER A 406 -4.11 11.81 2.41
CA SER A 406 -3.51 10.91 1.42
C SER A 406 -2.74 11.60 0.29
N CYS A 407 -1.63 10.98 -0.09
CA CYS A 407 -0.84 11.39 -1.25
C CYS A 407 -1.63 11.37 -2.57
N THR A 408 -2.67 10.53 -2.69
CA THR A 408 -3.53 10.47 -3.87
C THR A 408 -4.00 11.85 -4.32
N ASN A 409 -4.44 12.67 -3.37
CA ASN A 409 -5.06 13.95 -3.64
C ASN A 409 -4.17 15.15 -3.29
N THR A 410 -3.38 15.04 -2.21
CA THR A 410 -2.53 16.16 -1.75
C THR A 410 -1.27 16.34 -2.59
N SER A 411 -0.87 15.35 -3.39
CA SER A 411 0.22 15.47 -4.37
C SER A 411 -0.16 16.26 -5.62
N ASN A 412 -1.45 16.48 -5.82
CA ASN A 412 -1.96 17.24 -6.96
C ASN A 412 -2.30 18.67 -6.53
N PRO A 413 -1.50 19.68 -6.89
CA PRO A 413 -1.74 21.06 -6.49
C PRO A 413 -3.14 21.57 -6.88
N ARG A 414 -3.66 21.18 -8.03
CA ARG A 414 -5.00 21.54 -8.48
C ARG A 414 -6.09 21.11 -7.50
N ASN A 415 -5.99 19.88 -6.96
CA ASN A 415 -6.98 19.35 -6.03
C ASN A 415 -7.01 20.14 -4.71
N VAL A 416 -5.84 20.41 -4.16
CA VAL A 416 -5.70 21.12 -2.87
C VAL A 416 -6.07 22.59 -3.02
N ILE A 417 -5.64 23.24 -4.09
CA ILE A 417 -6.00 24.63 -4.39
C ILE A 417 -7.51 24.75 -4.61
N ALA A 418 -8.13 23.80 -5.31
CA ALA A 418 -9.59 23.78 -5.48
C ALA A 418 -10.33 23.73 -4.12
N ALA A 419 -9.85 22.92 -3.19
CA ALA A 419 -10.41 22.87 -1.83
C ALA A 419 -10.26 24.22 -1.11
N GLY A 420 -9.09 24.83 -1.20
CA GLY A 420 -8.83 26.14 -0.63
C GLY A 420 -9.70 27.26 -1.22
N LEU A 421 -9.91 27.26 -2.53
CA LEU A 421 -10.78 28.21 -3.23
C LEU A 421 -12.25 28.03 -2.85
N LEU A 422 -12.71 26.77 -2.74
CA LEU A 422 -14.07 26.49 -2.28
C LEU A 422 -14.27 26.99 -0.85
N ALA A 423 -13.30 26.76 0.03
CA ALA A 423 -13.32 27.25 1.40
C ALA A 423 -13.38 28.80 1.44
N ARG A 424 -12.56 29.47 0.64
CA ARG A 424 -12.59 30.93 0.51
C ARG A 424 -13.97 31.44 0.06
N ASN A 425 -14.54 30.81 -0.95
CA ASN A 425 -15.86 31.19 -1.49
C ASN A 425 -16.98 30.95 -0.46
N ALA A 426 -16.90 29.87 0.29
CA ALA A 426 -17.83 29.55 1.38
C ALA A 426 -17.72 30.56 2.52
N ASN A 427 -16.52 30.89 2.97
CA ASN A 427 -16.27 31.86 4.03
C ASN A 427 -16.77 33.25 3.65
N ALA A 428 -16.58 33.67 2.39
CA ALA A 428 -17.05 34.93 1.88
C ALA A 428 -18.59 35.07 1.94
N ARG A 429 -19.29 33.95 1.91
CA ARG A 429 -20.76 33.86 2.05
C ARG A 429 -21.24 33.55 3.45
N GLY A 430 -20.33 33.46 4.43
CA GLY A 430 -20.68 33.24 5.82
C GLY A 430 -21.04 31.77 6.16
N LEU A 431 -20.73 30.82 5.30
CA LEU A 431 -20.94 29.39 5.58
C LEU A 431 -19.94 28.90 6.61
N VAL A 432 -20.36 27.96 7.44
CA VAL A 432 -19.56 27.38 8.54
C VAL A 432 -19.65 25.87 8.53
N ARG A 433 -18.62 25.22 9.07
CA ARG A 433 -18.60 23.81 9.34
C ARG A 433 -19.62 23.43 10.43
N LYS A 434 -20.26 22.29 10.30
CA LYS A 434 -21.16 21.79 11.36
C LYS A 434 -20.35 21.39 12.61
N PRO A 435 -20.86 21.63 13.81
CA PRO A 435 -20.08 21.47 15.06
C PRO A 435 -19.68 20.02 15.38
N TRP A 436 -20.38 19.01 14.86
CA TRP A 436 -20.06 17.60 15.08
C TRP A 436 -19.00 17.06 14.12
N VAL A 437 -18.59 17.82 13.10
CA VAL A 437 -17.63 17.37 12.11
C VAL A 437 -16.21 17.55 12.62
N LYS A 438 -15.48 16.47 12.76
CA LYS A 438 -14.02 16.49 12.96
C LYS A 438 -13.34 16.64 11.59
N SER A 439 -12.91 17.85 11.28
CA SER A 439 -12.25 18.17 10.01
C SER A 439 -10.74 18.20 10.17
N SER A 440 -10.01 17.89 9.10
CA SER A 440 -8.55 17.87 9.11
C SER A 440 -7.94 18.01 7.73
N LEU A 441 -6.73 18.57 7.68
CA LEU A 441 -5.85 18.57 6.52
C LEU A 441 -4.54 17.90 6.90
N ALA A 442 -4.21 16.78 6.24
CA ALA A 442 -2.95 16.07 6.42
C ALA A 442 -2.23 15.96 5.07
N PRO A 443 -1.45 16.99 4.67
CA PRO A 443 -0.73 16.97 3.42
C PRO A 443 0.36 15.90 3.40
N GLY A 444 0.61 15.31 2.23
CA GLY A 444 1.70 14.36 2.04
C GLY A 444 3.08 14.99 1.87
N SER A 445 3.17 16.32 1.89
CA SER A 445 4.41 17.07 1.75
C SER A 445 4.31 18.44 2.41
N LYS A 446 5.40 18.90 3.01
CA LYS A 446 5.51 20.25 3.53
C LYS A 446 5.42 21.33 2.46
N ALA A 447 5.70 21.01 1.22
CA ALA A 447 5.55 21.94 0.09
C ALA A 447 4.09 22.40 -0.06
N VAL A 448 3.12 21.56 0.25
CA VAL A 448 1.68 21.90 0.20
C VAL A 448 1.35 23.04 1.14
N GLU A 449 1.88 23.03 2.36
CA GLU A 449 1.73 24.16 3.29
C GLU A 449 2.27 25.44 2.70
N LEU A 450 3.44 25.41 2.08
CA LEU A 450 4.10 26.60 1.52
C LEU A 450 3.28 27.21 0.38
N TYR A 451 2.80 26.41 -0.56
CA TYR A 451 2.03 26.98 -1.66
C TYR A 451 0.60 27.35 -1.27
N LEU A 452 -0.01 26.69 -0.28
CA LEU A 452 -1.29 27.14 0.28
C LEU A 452 -1.16 28.49 1.01
N LYS A 453 -0.05 28.71 1.72
CA LYS A 453 0.26 30.03 2.33
C LYS A 453 0.50 31.10 1.27
N GLU A 454 1.28 30.81 0.25
CA GLU A 454 1.54 31.72 -0.88
C GLU A 454 0.25 32.12 -1.58
N ALA A 455 -0.69 31.21 -1.72
CA ALA A 455 -2.00 31.45 -2.31
C ALA A 455 -2.99 32.16 -1.37
N ASN A 456 -2.65 32.39 -0.11
CA ASN A 456 -3.54 32.89 0.94
C ASN A 456 -4.78 32.00 1.17
N LEU A 457 -4.66 30.71 0.96
CA LEU A 457 -5.76 29.73 1.08
C LEU A 457 -5.73 28.91 2.36
N LEU A 458 -4.57 28.75 2.99
CA LEU A 458 -4.49 28.00 4.25
C LEU A 458 -5.35 28.62 5.35
N PRO A 459 -5.36 29.95 5.58
CA PRO A 459 -6.27 30.55 6.55
C PRO A 459 -7.75 30.33 6.23
N GLU A 460 -8.12 30.26 4.96
CA GLU A 460 -9.49 29.97 4.54
C GLU A 460 -9.92 28.53 4.89
N LEU A 461 -9.03 27.57 4.69
CA LEU A 461 -9.24 26.19 5.12
C LEU A 461 -9.32 26.07 6.64
N GLU A 462 -8.45 26.75 7.37
CA GLU A 462 -8.43 26.77 8.84
C GLU A 462 -9.74 27.29 9.44
N LYS A 463 -10.36 28.30 8.84
CA LYS A 463 -11.66 28.82 9.29
C LYS A 463 -12.77 27.76 9.26
N LEU A 464 -12.69 26.79 8.36
CA LEU A 464 -13.63 25.68 8.25
C LEU A 464 -13.15 24.43 9.01
N GLY A 465 -12.10 24.57 9.83
CA GLY A 465 -11.57 23.49 10.63
C GLY A 465 -10.64 22.53 9.88
N PHE A 466 -10.16 22.93 8.69
CA PHE A 466 -9.19 22.15 7.91
C PHE A 466 -7.77 22.71 8.10
N GLY A 467 -7.38 22.93 9.36
CA GLY A 467 -5.98 23.19 9.70
C GLY A 467 -5.12 21.93 9.55
N ILE A 468 -3.81 22.14 9.41
CA ILE A 468 -2.86 21.05 9.26
C ILE A 468 -2.73 20.32 10.60
N VAL A 469 -3.01 19.02 10.59
CA VAL A 469 -2.95 18.13 11.76
C VAL A 469 -1.72 17.23 11.73
N ALA A 470 -1.17 16.99 10.54
CA ALA A 470 -0.05 16.10 10.31
C ALA A 470 0.53 16.30 8.91
N PHE A 471 1.78 15.88 8.73
CA PHE A 471 2.36 15.54 7.43
C PHE A 471 2.62 14.03 7.42
N ALA A 472 1.56 13.27 7.26
CA ALA A 472 1.56 11.81 7.42
C ALA A 472 0.30 11.20 6.79
N CYS A 473 0.32 9.89 6.59
CA CYS A 473 -0.85 9.10 6.25
C CYS A 473 -1.68 8.90 7.51
N THR A 474 -2.87 9.48 7.57
CA THR A 474 -3.70 9.53 8.78
C THR A 474 -5.04 8.80 8.59
N THR A 475 -6.10 9.52 8.36
CA THR A 475 -7.48 9.00 8.30
C THR A 475 -7.63 7.84 7.31
N CYS A 476 -7.04 7.92 6.14
CA CYS A 476 -7.09 6.84 5.13
C CYS A 476 -6.45 5.53 5.61
N ASN A 477 -5.52 5.62 6.55
CA ASN A 477 -4.86 4.49 7.20
C ASN A 477 -5.57 4.01 8.49
N GLY A 478 -6.70 4.60 8.82
CA GLY A 478 -7.42 4.28 10.06
C GLY A 478 -6.94 5.02 11.30
N MET A 479 -6.05 5.99 11.14
CA MET A 479 -5.48 6.80 12.22
C MET A 479 -6.24 8.12 12.38
N SER A 480 -7.57 8.03 12.42
CA SER A 480 -8.46 9.20 12.57
C SER A 480 -8.43 9.81 13.97
N GLY A 481 -7.93 9.08 14.94
CA GLY A 481 -7.92 9.50 16.34
C GLY A 481 -9.30 9.42 17.03
N ALA A 482 -9.34 9.81 18.28
CA ALA A 482 -10.58 9.79 19.06
C ALA A 482 -11.57 10.87 18.60
N LEU A 483 -12.84 10.57 18.71
CA LEU A 483 -13.93 11.54 18.56
C LEU A 483 -14.14 12.31 19.87
N ASP A 484 -14.82 13.46 19.80
CA ASP A 484 -15.32 14.12 21.00
C ASP A 484 -16.21 13.13 21.80
N PRO A 485 -15.98 12.97 23.11
CA PRO A 485 -16.73 11.98 23.90
C PRO A 485 -18.26 12.14 23.84
N LYS A 486 -18.77 13.37 23.73
CA LYS A 486 -20.21 13.63 23.62
C LYS A 486 -20.76 13.17 22.28
N ILE A 487 -20.00 13.41 21.21
CA ILE A 487 -20.36 12.95 19.85
C ILE A 487 -20.35 11.42 19.80
N GLN A 488 -19.32 10.80 20.33
CA GLN A 488 -19.23 9.34 20.42
C GLN A 488 -20.39 8.75 21.22
N GLN A 489 -20.73 9.34 22.35
CA GLN A 489 -21.84 8.89 23.19
C GLN A 489 -23.17 8.99 22.44
N GLU A 490 -23.45 10.10 21.76
CA GLU A 490 -24.67 10.29 20.97
C GLU A 490 -24.79 9.26 19.83
N ILE A 491 -23.67 8.96 19.14
CA ILE A 491 -23.64 7.93 18.09
C ILE A 491 -24.05 6.57 18.64
N VAL A 492 -23.52 6.19 19.81
CA VAL A 492 -23.78 4.90 20.44
C VAL A 492 -25.22 4.83 20.97
N GLU A 493 -25.66 5.84 21.72
CA GLU A 493 -26.99 5.86 22.35
C GLU A 493 -28.13 5.89 21.34
N ARG A 494 -27.96 6.61 20.24
CA ARG A 494 -28.97 6.76 19.19
C ARG A 494 -28.79 5.76 18.03
N ASP A 495 -27.76 4.92 18.08
CA ASP A 495 -27.38 4.01 17.00
C ASP A 495 -27.31 4.73 15.64
N LEU A 496 -26.71 5.92 15.63
CA LEU A 496 -26.63 6.77 14.46
C LEU A 496 -25.83 6.11 13.35
N TYR A 497 -26.29 6.29 12.11
CA TYR A 497 -25.59 5.87 10.91
C TYR A 497 -24.52 6.92 10.54
N ALA A 498 -23.50 7.02 11.37
CA ALA A 498 -22.43 8.02 11.24
C ALA A 498 -21.54 7.74 10.02
N THR A 499 -21.09 8.81 9.38
CA THR A 499 -20.41 8.80 8.08
C THR A 499 -19.05 9.48 8.15
N ALA A 500 -18.06 8.93 7.45
CA ALA A 500 -16.81 9.61 7.13
C ALA A 500 -16.80 10.00 5.65
N VAL A 501 -16.29 11.19 5.33
CA VAL A 501 -16.00 11.64 3.97
C VAL A 501 -14.53 12.06 3.92
N LEU A 502 -13.78 11.45 3.02
CA LEU A 502 -12.34 11.68 2.95
C LEU A 502 -11.82 11.68 1.51
N SER A 503 -10.79 12.45 1.26
CA SER A 503 -10.08 12.44 -0.01
C SER A 503 -8.96 11.39 -0.04
N GLY A 504 -9.24 10.21 0.48
CA GLY A 504 -8.34 9.06 0.51
C GLY A 504 -8.51 8.13 -0.68
N ASN A 505 -7.98 6.92 -0.55
CA ASN A 505 -8.02 5.89 -1.58
C ASN A 505 -8.74 4.60 -1.13
N ARG A 506 -9.01 4.42 0.15
CA ARG A 506 -9.71 3.25 0.73
C ARG A 506 -10.76 3.66 1.75
N ASN A 507 -11.89 3.00 1.69
CA ASN A 507 -13.04 3.25 2.57
C ASN A 507 -13.76 1.96 2.98
N PHE A 508 -13.01 0.88 3.15
CA PHE A 508 -13.57 -0.40 3.59
C PHE A 508 -14.25 -0.28 4.95
N ASP A 509 -15.20 -1.16 5.21
CA ASP A 509 -15.95 -1.19 6.47
C ASP A 509 -15.01 -1.24 7.68
N GLY A 510 -15.25 -0.35 8.65
CA GLY A 510 -14.49 -0.26 9.89
C GLY A 510 -13.06 0.29 9.76
N ARG A 511 -12.60 0.57 8.53
CA ARG A 511 -11.22 1.03 8.31
C ARG A 511 -10.97 2.47 8.79
N ILE A 512 -11.92 3.37 8.56
CA ILE A 512 -11.68 4.80 8.77
C ILE A 512 -11.79 5.16 10.26
N HIS A 513 -12.85 4.70 10.89
CA HIS A 513 -13.06 4.86 12.34
C HIS A 513 -14.08 3.81 12.83
N PRO A 514 -13.90 3.26 14.04
CA PRO A 514 -14.83 2.26 14.60
C PRO A 514 -16.28 2.71 14.67
N TYR A 515 -16.52 4.01 14.88
CA TYR A 515 -17.87 4.57 14.99
C TYR A 515 -18.45 5.11 13.69
N ALA A 516 -17.67 5.11 12.59
CA ALA A 516 -18.17 5.43 11.27
C ALA A 516 -18.69 4.17 10.58
N LYS A 517 -20.00 4.04 10.46
CA LYS A 517 -20.65 2.86 9.85
C LYS A 517 -20.50 2.82 8.34
N GLN A 518 -20.17 3.94 7.73
CA GLN A 518 -19.91 4.06 6.30
C GLN A 518 -18.89 5.15 6.01
N ALA A 519 -18.24 5.04 4.86
CA ALA A 519 -17.25 6.02 4.43
C ALA A 519 -17.34 6.24 2.91
N PHE A 520 -17.13 7.49 2.49
CA PHE A 520 -17.14 7.90 1.10
C PHE A 520 -15.82 8.56 0.72
N LEU A 521 -15.26 8.12 -0.39
CA LEU A 521 -14.14 8.79 -1.04
C LEU A 521 -14.67 9.94 -1.91
N ALA A 522 -14.06 11.08 -1.78
CA ALA A 522 -14.46 12.29 -2.53
C ALA A 522 -13.26 13.18 -2.83
N SER A 523 -13.41 14.08 -3.79
CA SER A 523 -12.40 15.11 -4.05
C SER A 523 -12.22 16.04 -2.85
N PRO A 524 -11.04 16.65 -2.67
CA PRO A 524 -10.81 17.61 -1.58
C PRO A 524 -11.85 18.73 -1.49
N PRO A 525 -12.27 19.39 -2.59
CA PRO A 525 -13.34 20.38 -2.49
C PRO A 525 -14.69 19.81 -2.04
N LEU A 526 -15.06 18.59 -2.45
CA LEU A 526 -16.27 17.93 -1.94
C LEU A 526 -16.18 17.60 -0.46
N VAL A 527 -15.02 17.22 0.04
CA VAL A 527 -14.81 16.98 1.48
C VAL A 527 -15.12 18.24 2.29
N VAL A 528 -14.66 19.39 1.82
CA VAL A 528 -14.96 20.69 2.46
C VAL A 528 -16.47 20.98 2.41
N ALA A 529 -17.11 20.74 1.27
CA ALA A 529 -18.55 20.95 1.09
C ALA A 529 -19.37 20.07 2.06
N TYR A 530 -19.00 18.82 2.24
CA TYR A 530 -19.69 17.92 3.18
C TYR A 530 -19.46 18.28 4.66
N ALA A 531 -18.35 18.89 5.01
CA ALA A 531 -18.16 19.45 6.35
C ALA A 531 -19.16 20.58 6.64
N ILE A 532 -19.49 21.36 5.64
CA ILE A 532 -20.50 22.41 5.72
C ILE A 532 -21.91 21.82 5.72
N ALA A 533 -22.21 20.85 4.86
CA ALA A 533 -23.48 20.14 4.81
C ALA A 533 -23.77 19.34 6.10
N GLY A 534 -22.76 18.63 6.62
CA GLY A 534 -22.83 17.93 7.91
C GLY A 534 -23.52 16.59 7.88
N THR A 535 -24.11 16.17 6.77
CA THR A 535 -24.75 14.85 6.62
C THR A 535 -24.64 14.36 5.19
N ILE A 536 -24.50 13.05 5.03
CA ILE A 536 -24.54 12.40 3.72
C ILE A 536 -25.97 12.40 3.12
N ARG A 537 -26.99 12.66 3.93
CA ARG A 537 -28.38 12.77 3.47
C ARG A 537 -28.65 14.06 2.71
N PHE A 538 -27.75 15.02 2.79
CA PHE A 538 -27.77 16.27 2.03
C PHE A 538 -27.59 15.97 0.53
N ASP A 539 -28.48 16.49 -0.32
CA ASP A 539 -28.28 16.42 -1.77
C ASP A 539 -27.29 17.53 -2.17
N ILE A 540 -26.03 17.13 -2.36
CA ILE A 540 -24.93 18.06 -2.56
C ILE A 540 -25.08 18.90 -3.85
N GLU A 541 -25.83 18.40 -4.82
CA GLU A 541 -26.07 19.11 -6.09
C GLU A 541 -27.26 20.08 -6.04
N GLN A 542 -28.21 19.86 -5.16
CA GLN A 542 -29.49 20.58 -5.17
C GLN A 542 -29.76 21.39 -3.90
N ASP A 543 -29.37 20.87 -2.74
CA ASP A 543 -29.76 21.44 -1.46
C ASP A 543 -28.98 22.74 -1.16
N VAL A 544 -29.61 23.60 -0.35
CA VAL A 544 -29.03 24.87 0.09
C VAL A 544 -28.07 24.62 1.26
N LEU A 545 -26.80 24.94 1.08
CA LEU A 545 -25.74 24.83 2.10
C LEU A 545 -25.92 25.85 3.23
N GLY A 546 -26.53 26.95 2.96
CA GLY A 546 -26.77 28.06 3.87
C GLY A 546 -27.24 29.32 3.14
N HIS A 547 -27.28 30.44 3.85
CA HIS A 547 -27.67 31.72 3.31
C HIS A 547 -26.52 32.72 3.48
N ASP A 548 -26.33 33.58 2.49
CA ASP A 548 -25.32 34.63 2.57
C ASP A 548 -25.78 35.78 3.51
N ARG A 549 -24.94 36.81 3.63
CA ARG A 549 -25.22 37.94 4.49
C ARG A 549 -26.49 38.74 4.08
N ASP A 550 -26.90 38.63 2.81
CA ASP A 550 -28.08 39.23 2.26
C ASP A 550 -29.31 38.32 2.30
N GLY A 551 -29.18 37.16 2.92
CA GLY A 551 -30.24 36.15 3.05
C GLY A 551 -30.48 35.33 1.78
N LYS A 552 -29.60 35.38 0.78
CA LYS A 552 -29.72 34.59 -0.44
C LYS A 552 -29.25 33.16 -0.20
N PRO A 553 -29.96 32.15 -0.75
CA PRO A 553 -29.53 30.78 -0.64
C PRO A 553 -28.22 30.53 -1.39
N VAL A 554 -27.34 29.76 -0.78
CA VAL A 554 -26.02 29.33 -1.32
C VAL A 554 -26.03 27.85 -1.55
N THR A 555 -25.76 27.42 -2.77
CA THR A 555 -25.63 26.02 -3.15
C THR A 555 -24.17 25.72 -3.50
N LEU A 556 -23.85 24.43 -3.71
CA LEU A 556 -22.49 24.00 -4.11
C LEU A 556 -22.02 24.75 -5.37
N LYS A 557 -22.89 24.93 -6.33
CA LYS A 557 -22.61 25.65 -7.58
C LYS A 557 -22.09 27.08 -7.34
N ASP A 558 -22.60 27.74 -6.32
CA ASP A 558 -22.21 29.13 -6.00
C ASP A 558 -20.80 29.27 -5.44
N ILE A 559 -20.26 28.20 -4.86
CA ILE A 559 -18.94 28.15 -4.19
C ILE A 559 -17.90 27.33 -4.92
N TRP A 560 -18.29 26.51 -5.89
CA TRP A 560 -17.34 25.69 -6.65
C TRP A 560 -16.43 26.59 -7.52
N PRO A 561 -15.09 26.43 -7.40
CA PRO A 561 -14.17 27.26 -8.18
C PRO A 561 -14.18 26.85 -9.66
N THR A 562 -13.89 27.83 -10.54
CA THR A 562 -13.70 27.56 -11.97
C THR A 562 -12.30 26.99 -12.23
N ASP A 563 -12.16 26.27 -13.34
CA ASP A 563 -10.86 25.74 -13.76
C ASP A 563 -9.84 26.85 -14.01
N GLU A 564 -10.28 27.98 -14.57
CA GLU A 564 -9.45 29.15 -14.83
C GLU A 564 -8.91 29.76 -13.52
N GLU A 565 -9.73 29.86 -12.48
CA GLU A 565 -9.30 30.32 -11.16
C GLU A 565 -8.27 29.37 -10.56
N ILE A 566 -8.52 28.06 -10.63
CA ILE A 566 -7.61 27.02 -10.12
C ILE A 566 -6.26 27.11 -10.83
N ASP A 567 -6.26 27.14 -12.15
CA ASP A 567 -5.04 27.19 -12.96
C ASP A 567 -4.23 28.47 -12.70
N ALA A 568 -4.91 29.63 -12.59
CA ALA A 568 -4.27 30.91 -12.29
C ALA A 568 -3.58 30.89 -10.91
N ILE A 569 -4.23 30.35 -9.89
CA ILE A 569 -3.68 30.29 -8.53
C ILE A 569 -2.52 29.28 -8.49
N VAL A 570 -2.64 28.12 -9.14
CA VAL A 570 -1.54 27.15 -9.23
C VAL A 570 -0.31 27.79 -9.89
N ALA A 571 -0.50 28.46 -11.03
CA ALA A 571 0.60 29.11 -11.75
C ALA A 571 1.29 30.21 -10.93
N ALA A 572 0.53 30.96 -10.13
CA ALA A 572 1.04 32.06 -9.29
C ALA A 572 1.68 31.60 -7.98
N SER A 573 1.28 30.43 -7.44
CA SER A 573 1.55 30.07 -6.05
C SER A 573 2.44 28.87 -5.89
N VAL A 574 2.48 27.94 -6.83
CA VAL A 574 3.31 26.73 -6.76
C VAL A 574 4.63 26.98 -7.47
N LYS A 575 5.73 26.98 -6.71
CA LYS A 575 7.06 27.42 -7.19
C LYS A 575 8.15 26.42 -6.85
N PRO A 576 9.18 26.26 -7.73
CA PRO A 576 10.30 25.34 -7.48
C PRO A 576 11.04 25.59 -6.18
N GLU A 577 11.18 26.85 -5.77
CA GLU A 577 11.88 27.23 -4.55
C GLU A 577 11.26 26.62 -3.29
N GLN A 578 9.95 26.43 -3.27
CA GLN A 578 9.21 25.82 -2.16
C GLN A 578 9.66 24.36 -1.97
N PHE A 579 9.80 23.61 -3.05
CA PHE A 579 10.25 22.22 -3.02
C PHE A 579 11.73 22.12 -2.62
N ARG A 580 12.59 22.99 -3.11
CA ARG A 580 13.99 23.05 -2.68
C ARG A 580 14.13 23.38 -1.21
N THR A 581 13.39 24.37 -0.73
CA THR A 581 13.36 24.78 0.69
C THR A 581 12.98 23.59 1.61
N VAL A 582 12.03 22.78 1.19
CA VAL A 582 11.57 21.60 1.94
C VAL A 582 12.57 20.46 1.86
N TYR A 583 12.99 20.09 0.65
CA TYR A 583 13.66 18.82 0.42
C TYR A 583 15.19 18.84 0.53
N GLU A 584 15.87 19.92 0.20
CA GLU A 584 17.34 19.97 0.32
C GLU A 584 17.82 19.72 1.75
N PRO A 585 17.30 20.42 2.79
CA PRO A 585 17.71 20.13 4.16
C PRO A 585 17.23 18.76 4.64
N MET A 586 16.05 18.31 4.21
CA MET A 586 15.47 17.01 4.61
C MET A 586 16.37 15.86 4.16
N PHE A 587 16.78 15.85 2.90
CA PHE A 587 17.62 14.79 2.34
C PHE A 587 19.08 14.86 2.80
N ALA A 588 19.61 16.05 3.03
CA ALA A 588 20.92 16.20 3.66
C ALA A 588 20.96 15.55 5.05
N ARG A 589 19.91 15.76 5.86
CA ARG A 589 19.79 15.13 7.19
C ARG A 589 19.49 13.63 7.11
N ALA A 590 18.69 13.18 6.15
CA ALA A 590 18.38 11.76 5.97
C ALA A 590 19.61 10.94 5.63
N ALA A 591 20.52 11.48 4.83
CA ALA A 591 21.77 10.83 4.44
C ALA A 591 22.89 10.90 5.50
N ASP A 592 22.77 11.81 6.47
CA ASP A 592 23.77 11.97 7.52
C ASP A 592 23.52 10.93 8.63
N ALA A 593 24.30 9.85 8.62
CA ALA A 593 24.22 8.79 9.62
C ALA A 593 24.88 9.18 10.97
N GLY A 594 25.72 10.22 10.99
CA GLY A 594 26.47 10.58 12.18
C GLY A 594 27.48 9.50 12.58
N GLU A 595 27.69 9.35 13.88
CA GLU A 595 28.56 8.30 14.44
C GLU A 595 27.90 6.92 14.26
N ARG A 596 28.68 5.94 13.80
CA ARG A 596 28.21 4.56 13.60
C ARG A 596 27.81 3.91 14.93
N ALA A 597 26.68 3.22 14.91
CA ALA A 597 26.21 2.42 16.05
C ALA A 597 26.85 1.02 16.04
N ALA A 598 26.72 0.31 17.17
CA ALA A 598 27.09 -1.10 17.27
C ALA A 598 26.30 -1.94 16.24
N PRO A 599 26.92 -3.00 15.65
CA PRO A 599 26.27 -3.80 14.62
C PRO A 599 25.07 -4.60 15.12
N LEU A 600 25.00 -4.95 16.40
CA LEU A 600 23.86 -5.64 17.02
C LEU A 600 22.99 -4.64 17.79
N TYR A 601 21.68 -4.79 17.65
CA TYR A 601 20.72 -3.99 18.38
C TYR A 601 20.64 -4.44 19.85
N ASP A 602 20.55 -3.48 20.76
CA ASP A 602 20.32 -3.74 22.17
C ASP A 602 18.81 -3.89 22.42
N TRP A 603 18.33 -5.13 22.30
CA TRP A 603 16.91 -5.45 22.46
C TRP A 603 16.42 -5.15 23.87
N ARG A 604 15.31 -4.42 23.99
CA ARG A 604 14.67 -4.07 25.26
C ARG A 604 13.59 -5.09 25.59
N PRO A 605 13.77 -5.96 26.62
CA PRO A 605 12.81 -7.05 26.90
C PRO A 605 11.39 -6.57 27.25
N GLN A 606 11.26 -5.39 27.81
CA GLN A 606 9.98 -4.78 28.19
C GLN A 606 9.28 -4.03 27.06
N SER A 607 9.92 -3.86 25.92
CA SER A 607 9.32 -3.17 24.78
C SER A 607 8.13 -3.95 24.21
N THR A 608 7.04 -3.25 23.92
CA THR A 608 5.88 -3.79 23.22
C THR A 608 5.87 -3.39 21.75
N TYR A 609 6.93 -2.76 21.28
CA TYR A 609 7.08 -2.27 19.90
C TYR A 609 8.19 -2.97 19.12
N ILE A 610 9.31 -3.28 19.78
CA ILE A 610 10.52 -3.81 19.16
C ILE A 610 11.03 -5.00 19.99
N ARG A 611 10.99 -6.19 19.38
CA ARG A 611 11.52 -7.41 19.98
C ARG A 611 12.34 -8.19 18.95
N ARG A 612 13.34 -8.92 19.44
CA ARG A 612 14.08 -9.86 18.60
C ARG A 612 13.11 -10.86 17.97
N PRO A 613 13.10 -11.02 16.65
CA PRO A 613 12.23 -11.97 15.97
C PRO A 613 12.59 -13.42 16.29
N PRO A 614 11.61 -14.33 16.43
CA PRO A 614 11.84 -15.72 16.82
C PRO A 614 12.11 -16.67 15.64
N TYR A 615 12.37 -16.18 14.44
CA TYR A 615 12.33 -16.98 13.20
C TYR A 615 13.46 -17.99 13.03
N TRP A 616 14.51 -17.89 13.85
CA TRP A 616 15.66 -18.81 13.81
C TRP A 616 15.70 -19.77 15.00
N GLU A 617 14.65 -19.81 15.79
CA GLU A 617 14.58 -20.55 17.05
C GLU A 617 13.38 -21.51 17.12
N GLY A 618 13.44 -22.51 17.98
CA GLY A 618 12.34 -23.39 18.32
C GLY A 618 11.81 -24.22 17.16
N ALA A 619 10.50 -24.35 17.06
CA ALA A 619 9.82 -25.12 16.04
C ALA A 619 10.07 -24.61 14.60
N LEU A 620 10.49 -23.37 14.45
CA LEU A 620 10.81 -22.79 13.15
C LEU A 620 12.18 -23.21 12.62
N ALA A 621 13.05 -23.69 13.48
CA ALA A 621 14.38 -24.19 13.13
C ALA A 621 14.40 -25.71 12.87
N GLY A 622 13.30 -26.42 13.14
CA GLY A 622 13.20 -27.88 13.04
C GLY A 622 12.60 -28.39 11.74
N GLU A 623 12.51 -29.71 11.64
CA GLU A 623 11.79 -30.37 10.54
C GLU A 623 10.32 -30.00 10.56
N ARG A 624 9.77 -29.82 9.36
CA ARG A 624 8.39 -29.44 9.13
C ARG A 624 7.59 -30.65 8.65
N THR A 625 6.32 -30.69 9.02
CA THR A 625 5.45 -31.79 8.65
C THR A 625 4.18 -31.31 7.94
N LEU A 626 3.85 -31.97 6.85
CA LEU A 626 2.60 -31.81 6.12
C LEU A 626 1.65 -32.99 6.39
N LYS A 627 1.75 -33.60 7.56
CA LYS A 627 0.94 -34.74 7.96
C LYS A 627 0.19 -34.47 9.26
N GLY A 628 -1.05 -34.96 9.34
CA GLY A 628 -1.87 -34.85 10.53
C GLY A 628 -2.24 -33.41 10.88
N MET A 629 -2.31 -32.52 9.90
CA MET A 629 -2.65 -31.11 10.13
C MET A 629 -4.12 -30.95 10.53
N ARG A 630 -4.37 -30.15 11.57
CA ARG A 630 -5.72 -29.76 11.99
C ARG A 630 -6.08 -28.40 11.39
N PRO A 631 -7.34 -28.20 10.95
CA PRO A 631 -7.79 -26.88 10.52
C PRO A 631 -7.82 -25.90 11.71
N LEU A 632 -7.14 -24.75 11.54
CA LEU A 632 -7.29 -23.61 12.45
C LEU A 632 -8.53 -22.79 12.07
N ALA A 633 -8.78 -22.67 10.78
CA ALA A 633 -9.90 -21.91 10.25
C ALA A 633 -10.39 -22.51 8.92
N VAL A 634 -11.70 -22.45 8.73
CA VAL A 634 -12.39 -22.71 7.45
C VAL A 634 -13.11 -21.43 7.08
N LEU A 635 -12.63 -20.78 6.02
CA LEU A 635 -13.00 -19.41 5.67
C LEU A 635 -13.68 -19.34 4.30
N GLY A 636 -14.50 -18.32 4.11
CA GLY A 636 -15.16 -18.03 2.84
C GLY A 636 -14.27 -17.32 1.82
N ASP A 637 -14.92 -16.69 0.84
CA ASP A 637 -14.28 -15.91 -0.21
C ASP A 637 -13.88 -14.51 0.28
N ASN A 638 -12.97 -13.86 -0.43
CA ASN A 638 -12.59 -12.46 -0.21
C ASN A 638 -12.06 -12.16 1.19
N ILE A 639 -11.31 -13.09 1.76
CA ILE A 639 -10.62 -12.84 3.03
C ILE A 639 -9.47 -11.88 2.78
N THR A 640 -9.53 -10.74 3.45
CA THR A 640 -8.54 -9.67 3.32
C THR A 640 -7.41 -9.79 4.34
N THR A 641 -6.32 -9.08 4.11
CA THR A 641 -5.24 -8.98 5.10
C THR A 641 -5.69 -8.29 6.39
N ASP A 642 -6.78 -7.51 6.36
CA ASP A 642 -7.42 -6.98 7.58
C ASP A 642 -8.08 -8.06 8.44
N HIS A 643 -8.63 -9.10 7.82
CA HIS A 643 -9.12 -10.28 8.54
C HIS A 643 -7.97 -11.10 9.15
N LEU A 644 -6.85 -11.21 8.39
CA LEU A 644 -5.72 -12.04 8.78
C LEU A 644 -4.84 -11.39 9.85
N SER A 645 -4.62 -10.09 9.73
CA SER A 645 -3.78 -9.29 10.63
C SER A 645 -4.25 -7.83 10.61
N PRO A 646 -5.17 -7.44 11.48
CA PRO A 646 -5.69 -6.08 11.52
C PRO A 646 -4.61 -5.05 11.83
N SER A 647 -4.83 -3.80 11.43
CA SER A 647 -3.91 -2.67 11.66
C SER A 647 -4.51 -1.54 12.48
N ASN A 648 -5.80 -1.58 12.75
CA ASN A 648 -6.53 -0.56 13.51
C ASN A 648 -6.20 -0.55 15.01
N ALA A 649 -6.90 0.31 15.76
CA ALA A 649 -6.73 0.44 17.20
C ALA A 649 -6.93 -0.88 17.94
N ILE A 650 -6.10 -1.11 18.94
CA ILE A 650 -6.17 -2.29 19.80
C ILE A 650 -7.20 -2.04 20.89
N LEU A 651 -8.22 -2.91 20.95
CA LEU A 651 -9.26 -2.83 21.97
C LEU A 651 -8.80 -3.50 23.28
N PRO A 652 -9.25 -3.00 24.44
CA PRO A 652 -8.80 -3.53 25.73
C PRO A 652 -9.26 -4.96 26.02
N ASP A 653 -10.37 -5.40 25.42
CA ASP A 653 -10.93 -6.75 25.55
C ASP A 653 -10.37 -7.75 24.54
N SER A 654 -9.44 -7.31 23.67
CA SER A 654 -8.74 -8.19 22.75
C SER A 654 -7.57 -8.91 23.42
N ALA A 655 -7.12 -10.02 22.84
CA ALA A 655 -5.93 -10.74 23.32
C ALA A 655 -4.69 -9.85 23.35
N ALA A 656 -4.49 -9.03 22.34
CA ALA A 656 -3.39 -8.05 22.30
C ALA A 656 -3.55 -6.97 23.38
N GLY A 657 -4.77 -6.46 23.59
CA GLY A 657 -5.05 -5.47 24.63
C GLY A 657 -4.77 -5.99 26.03
N GLU A 658 -5.16 -7.22 26.31
CA GLU A 658 -4.86 -7.89 27.60
C GLU A 658 -3.35 -8.06 27.80
N TYR A 659 -2.62 -8.40 26.74
CA TYR A 659 -1.17 -8.52 26.78
C TYR A 659 -0.51 -7.15 27.05
N LEU A 660 -0.92 -6.09 26.36
CA LEU A 660 -0.39 -4.75 26.57
C LEU A 660 -0.66 -4.23 27.98
N ALA A 661 -1.85 -4.49 28.52
CA ALA A 661 -2.18 -4.15 29.91
C ALA A 661 -1.28 -4.87 30.91
N LYS A 662 -0.98 -6.16 30.70
CA LYS A 662 -0.03 -6.93 31.51
C LYS A 662 1.39 -6.38 31.41
N MET A 663 1.77 -5.80 30.28
CA MET A 663 3.06 -5.15 30.09
C MET A 663 3.12 -3.74 30.70
N GLY A 664 2.03 -3.25 31.27
CA GLY A 664 1.97 -1.97 31.99
C GLY A 664 1.57 -0.78 31.14
N LEU A 665 1.10 -0.96 29.90
CA LEU A 665 0.59 0.14 29.08
C LEU A 665 -0.83 0.53 29.56
N PRO A 666 -1.11 1.84 29.77
CA PRO A 666 -2.48 2.28 29.95
C PRO A 666 -3.28 2.15 28.65
N GLU A 667 -4.59 1.98 28.76
CA GLU A 667 -5.48 1.77 27.61
C GLU A 667 -5.35 2.87 26.55
N GLU A 668 -5.24 4.11 26.98
CA GLU A 668 -5.08 5.28 26.09
C GLU A 668 -3.81 5.24 25.22
N ASP A 669 -2.83 4.41 25.60
CA ASP A 669 -1.56 4.25 24.89
C ASP A 669 -1.44 2.91 24.18
N PHE A 670 -2.50 2.13 24.07
CA PHE A 670 -2.46 0.87 23.33
C PHE A 670 -2.12 1.06 21.85
N ASN A 671 -2.41 2.24 21.31
CA ASN A 671 -2.10 2.55 19.93
C ASN A 671 -2.78 1.57 18.96
N SER A 672 -2.13 1.19 17.88
CA SER A 672 -2.71 0.31 16.85
C SER A 672 -1.91 -0.98 16.71
N TYR A 673 -2.55 -2.01 16.16
CA TYR A 673 -1.84 -3.23 15.76
C TYR A 673 -0.67 -2.94 14.81
N ALA A 674 -0.86 -1.99 13.90
CA ALA A 674 0.16 -1.61 12.92
C ALA A 674 1.46 -1.17 13.60
N THR A 675 1.39 -0.37 14.65
CA THR A 675 2.56 0.18 15.34
C THR A 675 3.31 -0.85 16.18
N HIS A 676 2.67 -1.94 16.57
CA HIS A 676 3.25 -3.01 17.40
C HIS A 676 3.79 -4.21 16.58
N ARG A 677 3.88 -4.11 15.26
CA ARG A 677 4.33 -5.23 14.41
C ARG A 677 5.81 -5.60 14.56
N GLY A 678 6.62 -4.75 15.16
CA GLY A 678 7.98 -5.08 15.57
C GLY A 678 8.06 -5.90 16.86
N ASP A 679 6.95 -6.07 17.56
CA ASP A 679 6.80 -6.97 18.71
C ASP A 679 5.98 -8.20 18.29
N HIS A 680 6.66 -9.32 18.08
CA HIS A 680 5.99 -10.55 17.66
C HIS A 680 4.97 -11.07 18.68
N LEU A 681 5.12 -10.75 19.96
CA LEU A 681 4.16 -11.17 20.99
C LEU A 681 2.82 -10.44 20.85
N THR A 682 2.83 -9.16 20.51
CA THR A 682 1.60 -8.42 20.16
C THR A 682 1.07 -8.87 18.80
N ALA A 683 1.93 -8.93 17.79
CA ALA A 683 1.54 -9.20 16.41
C ALA A 683 0.97 -10.61 16.20
N GLN A 684 1.50 -11.63 16.90
CA GLN A 684 0.92 -12.99 16.82
C GLN A 684 -0.49 -13.05 17.44
N ARG A 685 -0.80 -12.21 18.42
CA ARG A 685 -2.14 -12.10 19.01
C ARG A 685 -3.14 -11.38 18.10
N ALA A 686 -2.65 -10.72 17.08
CA ALA A 686 -3.47 -10.12 16.01
C ALA A 686 -3.90 -11.15 14.95
N THR A 687 -3.34 -12.34 14.95
CA THR A 687 -3.64 -13.39 13.96
C THR A 687 -5.13 -13.75 14.02
N PHE A 688 -5.85 -13.49 12.91
CA PHE A 688 -7.31 -13.65 12.81
C PHE A 688 -8.10 -12.88 13.89
N ALA A 689 -7.56 -11.79 14.42
CA ALA A 689 -8.19 -11.05 15.54
C ALA A 689 -9.35 -10.14 15.13
N ASN A 690 -9.66 -10.06 13.84
CA ASN A 690 -10.72 -9.19 13.35
C ASN A 690 -12.11 -9.66 13.84
N PRO A 691 -12.91 -8.78 14.49
CA PRO A 691 -14.24 -9.15 14.97
C PRO A 691 -15.26 -9.43 13.86
N THR A 692 -14.95 -9.09 12.61
CA THR A 692 -15.82 -9.38 11.46
C THR A 692 -15.53 -10.73 10.80
N LEU A 693 -14.50 -11.44 11.25
CA LEU A 693 -14.13 -12.76 10.73
C LEU A 693 -15.29 -13.76 10.90
N VAL A 694 -15.52 -14.55 9.87
CA VAL A 694 -16.43 -15.70 9.92
C VAL A 694 -15.62 -16.97 9.73
N ASN A 695 -15.29 -17.63 10.83
CA ASN A 695 -14.69 -18.96 10.80
C ASN A 695 -15.83 -20.00 10.87
N GLU A 696 -16.05 -20.74 9.78
CA GLU A 696 -17.16 -21.68 9.66
C GLU A 696 -17.09 -22.83 10.68
N MET A 697 -15.95 -23.03 11.32
CA MET A 697 -15.77 -23.99 12.43
C MET A 697 -16.35 -23.48 13.77
N ALA A 698 -16.53 -22.17 13.92
CA ALA A 698 -17.01 -21.56 15.15
C ALA A 698 -18.54 -21.68 15.28
N VAL A 699 -19.02 -22.88 15.51
CA VAL A 699 -20.45 -23.17 15.67
C VAL A 699 -20.80 -23.20 17.17
N ILE A 700 -21.70 -22.30 17.57
CA ILE A 700 -22.25 -22.24 18.95
C ILE A 700 -23.79 -22.29 18.84
N ASP A 701 -24.40 -23.19 19.58
CA ASP A 701 -25.85 -23.40 19.56
C ASP A 701 -26.43 -23.65 18.15
N GLY A 702 -25.66 -24.37 17.32
CA GLY A 702 -26.07 -24.75 15.96
C GLY A 702 -25.89 -23.67 14.90
N ALA A 703 -25.32 -22.53 15.24
CA ALA A 703 -25.06 -21.43 14.29
C ALA A 703 -23.59 -21.00 14.26
N VAL A 704 -23.10 -20.68 13.08
CA VAL A 704 -21.78 -20.07 12.94
C VAL A 704 -21.78 -18.68 13.54
N LYS A 705 -20.83 -18.40 14.42
CA LYS A 705 -20.69 -17.10 15.09
C LYS A 705 -19.59 -16.28 14.44
N LYS A 706 -19.90 -15.01 14.17
CA LYS A 706 -18.96 -14.01 13.71
C LYS A 706 -18.01 -13.59 14.84
N GLY A 707 -16.75 -13.39 14.53
CA GLY A 707 -15.73 -12.95 15.47
C GLY A 707 -14.42 -13.70 15.35
N SER A 708 -13.46 -13.32 16.18
CA SER A 708 -12.16 -13.97 16.27
C SER A 708 -12.25 -15.25 17.10
N LEU A 709 -12.83 -16.28 16.50
CA LEU A 709 -13.15 -17.56 17.15
C LEU A 709 -12.57 -18.73 16.37
N ALA A 710 -12.20 -19.80 17.09
CA ALA A 710 -11.81 -21.08 16.51
C ALA A 710 -12.33 -22.22 17.38
N ARG A 711 -12.36 -23.42 16.79
CA ARG A 711 -12.70 -24.66 17.50
C ARG A 711 -11.45 -25.56 17.61
N VAL A 712 -11.11 -25.94 18.83
CA VAL A 712 -9.99 -26.83 19.09
C VAL A 712 -10.46 -28.28 18.98
N GLU A 713 -9.82 -29.02 18.08
CA GLU A 713 -10.07 -30.44 17.88
C GLU A 713 -8.95 -31.30 18.52
N PRO A 714 -9.24 -32.54 19.03
CA PRO A 714 -10.50 -33.26 18.93
C PRO A 714 -11.55 -32.90 19.99
N ASP A 715 -11.25 -31.95 20.89
CA ASP A 715 -12.10 -31.62 22.04
C ASP A 715 -13.45 -31.00 21.62
N GLY A 716 -13.48 -30.36 20.44
CA GLY A 716 -14.68 -29.71 19.89
C GLY A 716 -15.06 -28.40 20.58
N LYS A 717 -14.17 -27.81 21.38
CA LYS A 717 -14.42 -26.59 22.15
C LYS A 717 -14.17 -25.35 21.30
N VAL A 718 -15.17 -24.49 21.19
CA VAL A 718 -15.04 -23.15 20.57
C VAL A 718 -14.48 -22.19 21.61
N MET A 719 -13.50 -21.42 21.21
CA MET A 719 -12.84 -20.41 22.05
C MET A 719 -12.36 -19.23 21.20
N ARG A 720 -11.87 -18.19 21.86
CA ARG A 720 -11.21 -17.07 21.15
C ARG A 720 -10.02 -17.57 20.35
N MET A 721 -9.78 -17.03 19.16
CA MET A 721 -8.73 -17.47 18.25
C MET A 721 -7.36 -17.58 18.94
N TRP A 722 -6.99 -16.60 19.76
CA TRP A 722 -5.68 -16.62 20.42
C TRP A 722 -5.52 -17.81 21.37
N GLU A 723 -6.53 -18.13 22.19
CA GLU A 723 -6.47 -19.29 23.08
C GLU A 723 -6.43 -20.60 22.30
N ALA A 724 -7.10 -20.68 21.17
CA ALA A 724 -7.01 -21.85 20.29
C ALA A 724 -5.59 -22.01 19.70
N ILE A 725 -5.00 -20.92 19.22
CA ILE A 725 -3.62 -20.93 18.73
C ILE A 725 -2.65 -21.36 19.82
N GLU A 726 -2.77 -20.79 21.01
CA GLU A 726 -1.92 -21.09 22.17
C GLU A 726 -2.06 -22.57 22.59
N THR A 727 -3.28 -23.11 22.58
CA THR A 727 -3.54 -24.51 22.84
C THR A 727 -2.84 -25.42 21.85
N TYR A 728 -2.96 -25.13 20.54
CA TYR A 728 -2.28 -25.92 19.51
C TYR A 728 -0.76 -25.76 19.53
N MET A 729 -0.24 -24.56 19.84
CA MET A 729 1.19 -24.35 20.02
C MET A 729 1.75 -25.22 21.16
N ASN A 730 1.07 -25.26 22.29
CA ASN A 730 1.46 -26.07 23.44
C ASN A 730 1.44 -27.58 23.13
N ARG A 731 0.54 -28.01 22.24
CA ARG A 731 0.46 -29.41 21.76
C ARG A 731 1.45 -29.71 20.63
N LYS A 732 2.12 -28.70 20.08
CA LYS A 732 2.94 -28.79 18.86
C LYS A 732 2.16 -29.39 17.68
N GLN A 733 0.89 -29.03 17.56
CA GLN A 733 -0.02 -29.53 16.53
C GLN A 733 0.21 -28.79 15.22
N PRO A 734 0.57 -29.46 14.10
CA PRO A 734 0.61 -28.84 12.80
C PRO A 734 -0.81 -28.45 12.34
N LEU A 735 -0.92 -27.28 11.72
CA LEU A 735 -2.20 -26.68 11.34
C LEU A 735 -2.30 -26.44 9.83
N ILE A 736 -3.52 -26.34 9.34
CA ILE A 736 -3.88 -25.95 7.99
C ILE A 736 -4.99 -24.91 8.05
N VAL A 737 -5.04 -24.02 7.06
CA VAL A 737 -6.17 -23.11 6.83
C VAL A 737 -6.82 -23.49 5.51
N VAL A 738 -8.13 -23.59 5.49
CA VAL A 738 -8.94 -23.84 4.30
C VAL A 738 -9.73 -22.57 3.98
N ALA A 739 -9.65 -22.07 2.76
CA ALA A 739 -10.28 -20.81 2.38
C ALA A 739 -10.92 -20.87 0.99
N GLY A 740 -11.69 -19.85 0.67
CA GLY A 740 -12.36 -19.69 -0.63
C GLY A 740 -11.49 -18.92 -1.65
N ALA A 741 -12.18 -18.21 -2.55
CA ALA A 741 -11.54 -17.43 -3.61
C ALA A 741 -10.92 -16.12 -3.09
N ASP A 742 -9.93 -15.63 -3.82
CA ASP A 742 -9.29 -14.32 -3.59
C ASP A 742 -8.74 -14.13 -2.18
N TYR A 743 -8.07 -15.15 -1.66
CA TYR A 743 -7.49 -15.14 -0.33
C TYR A 743 -6.31 -14.18 -0.20
N GLY A 744 -6.36 -13.27 0.78
CA GLY A 744 -5.28 -12.35 1.09
C GLY A 744 -5.34 -11.00 0.39
N GLN A 745 -6.49 -10.57 -0.07
CA GLN A 745 -6.70 -9.25 -0.67
C GLN A 745 -6.36 -8.10 0.29
N GLY A 746 -6.11 -6.92 -0.27
CA GLY A 746 -5.93 -5.69 0.49
C GLY A 746 -4.47 -5.28 0.62
N SER A 747 -4.14 -4.67 1.76
CA SER A 747 -2.79 -4.16 2.01
C SER A 747 -1.74 -5.26 2.05
N SER A 748 -0.54 -4.97 1.55
CA SER A 748 0.59 -5.89 1.68
C SER A 748 1.00 -5.97 3.16
N ARG A 749 0.80 -7.15 3.78
CA ARG A 749 1.13 -7.39 5.18
C ARG A 749 1.81 -8.74 5.35
N ASP A 750 3.10 -8.71 5.59
CA ASP A 750 3.88 -9.91 5.88
C ASP A 750 3.41 -10.59 7.18
N TRP A 751 2.90 -9.85 8.15
CA TRP A 751 2.34 -10.41 9.39
C TRP A 751 1.10 -11.28 9.17
N ALA A 752 0.37 -11.11 8.06
CA ALA A 752 -0.69 -12.04 7.68
C ALA A 752 -0.14 -13.46 7.42
N ALA A 753 1.13 -13.56 7.02
CA ALA A 753 1.85 -14.84 6.84
C ALA A 753 2.69 -15.21 8.08
N LYS A 754 3.36 -14.24 8.70
CA LYS A 754 4.16 -14.46 9.91
C LYS A 754 3.31 -14.98 11.06
N GLY A 755 2.13 -14.41 11.26
CA GLY A 755 1.22 -14.82 12.34
C GLY A 755 0.77 -16.27 12.22
N VAL A 756 0.34 -16.70 11.04
CA VAL A 756 -0.06 -18.10 10.82
C VAL A 756 1.11 -19.05 10.92
N ARG A 757 2.29 -18.63 10.46
CA ARG A 757 3.51 -19.43 10.62
C ARG A 757 3.85 -19.67 12.10
N LEU A 758 3.82 -18.63 12.90
CA LEU A 758 4.07 -18.71 14.34
C LEU A 758 3.01 -19.57 15.07
N ALA A 759 1.77 -19.54 14.58
CA ALA A 759 0.70 -20.38 15.11
C ALA A 759 0.89 -21.89 14.82
N GLY A 760 1.75 -22.27 13.88
CA GLY A 760 1.99 -23.64 13.48
C GLY A 760 1.28 -24.05 12.18
N VAL A 761 0.79 -23.10 11.40
CA VAL A 761 0.20 -23.37 10.08
C VAL A 761 1.29 -23.76 9.09
N GLU A 762 1.17 -24.96 8.51
CA GLU A 762 2.14 -25.51 7.55
C GLU A 762 1.70 -25.32 6.11
N ALA A 763 0.41 -25.28 5.87
CA ALA A 763 -0.18 -25.11 4.55
C ALA A 763 -1.49 -24.31 4.60
N ILE A 764 -1.79 -23.66 3.50
CA ILE A 764 -3.09 -23.01 3.28
C ILE A 764 -3.61 -23.49 1.92
N VAL A 765 -4.82 -24.04 1.89
CA VAL A 765 -5.49 -24.43 0.65
C VAL A 765 -6.67 -23.51 0.40
N ALA A 766 -6.69 -22.90 -0.77
CA ALA A 766 -7.71 -21.92 -1.18
C ALA A 766 -8.13 -22.12 -2.64
N GLU A 767 -9.23 -21.49 -3.04
CA GLU A 767 -9.64 -21.46 -4.45
C GLU A 767 -8.78 -20.51 -5.29
N GLY A 768 -8.10 -19.55 -4.66
CA GLY A 768 -7.19 -18.60 -5.29
C GLY A 768 -6.53 -17.69 -4.27
N PHE A 769 -5.37 -17.16 -4.62
CA PHE A 769 -4.57 -16.28 -3.77
C PHE A 769 -4.30 -14.94 -4.43
N GLU A 770 -4.29 -13.88 -3.63
CA GLU A 770 -3.68 -12.62 -4.04
C GLU A 770 -2.15 -12.75 -4.11
N ARG A 771 -1.56 -12.11 -5.11
CA ARG A 771 -0.13 -12.26 -5.44
C ARG A 771 0.80 -11.99 -4.26
N ILE A 772 0.65 -10.84 -3.62
CA ILE A 772 1.56 -10.41 -2.54
C ILE A 772 1.44 -11.36 -1.33
N HIS A 773 0.22 -11.72 -0.97
CA HIS A 773 0.00 -12.62 0.17
C HIS A 773 0.56 -14.02 -0.09
N ARG A 774 0.36 -14.54 -1.29
CA ARG A 774 0.95 -15.82 -1.70
C ARG A 774 2.47 -15.80 -1.55
N THR A 775 3.11 -14.75 -2.04
CA THR A 775 4.57 -14.57 -1.93
C THR A 775 5.03 -14.47 -0.47
N ASN A 776 4.28 -13.77 0.37
CA ASN A 776 4.57 -13.69 1.80
C ASN A 776 4.45 -15.05 2.51
N LEU A 777 3.46 -15.85 2.15
CA LEU A 777 3.32 -17.22 2.69
C LEU A 777 4.55 -18.06 2.36
N ILE A 778 4.99 -18.04 1.11
CA ILE A 778 6.20 -18.75 0.66
C ILE A 778 7.42 -18.24 1.41
N GLY A 779 7.55 -16.93 1.55
CA GLY A 779 8.65 -16.29 2.28
C GLY A 779 8.73 -16.67 3.74
N MET A 780 7.63 -17.08 4.34
CA MET A 780 7.56 -17.62 5.71
C MET A 780 7.59 -19.15 5.75
N GLY A 781 7.69 -19.79 4.60
CA GLY A 781 7.71 -21.24 4.50
C GLY A 781 6.35 -21.89 4.77
N VAL A 782 5.26 -21.21 4.46
CA VAL A 782 3.90 -21.77 4.47
C VAL A 782 3.54 -22.17 3.04
N LEU A 783 3.09 -23.41 2.83
CA LEU A 783 2.80 -23.94 1.50
C LEU A 783 1.43 -23.46 0.99
N PRO A 784 1.38 -22.66 -0.07
CA PRO A 784 0.11 -22.30 -0.70
C PRO A 784 -0.34 -23.39 -1.68
N LEU A 785 -1.56 -23.87 -1.50
CA LEU A 785 -2.19 -24.88 -2.33
C LEU A 785 -3.50 -24.32 -2.91
N GLU A 786 -3.75 -24.61 -4.17
CA GLU A 786 -4.96 -24.17 -4.87
C GLU A 786 -5.82 -25.35 -5.26
N PHE A 787 -7.10 -25.28 -4.92
CA PHE A 787 -8.08 -26.24 -5.38
C PHE A 787 -8.22 -26.21 -6.90
N LYS A 788 -8.44 -27.37 -7.50
CA LYS A 788 -8.79 -27.44 -8.92
C LYS A 788 -10.16 -26.76 -9.17
N PRO A 789 -10.42 -26.20 -10.37
CA PRO A 789 -11.70 -25.58 -10.68
C PRO A 789 -12.89 -26.50 -10.35
N GLY A 790 -13.88 -25.93 -9.66
CA GLY A 790 -15.09 -26.66 -9.25
C GLY A 790 -14.97 -27.42 -7.93
N THR A 791 -13.79 -27.47 -7.33
CA THR A 791 -13.54 -28.08 -6.02
C THR A 791 -13.30 -26.99 -4.98
N ASN A 792 -13.97 -27.09 -3.85
CA ASN A 792 -13.82 -26.15 -2.75
C ASN A 792 -14.24 -26.80 -1.41
N ARG A 793 -14.14 -26.05 -0.32
CA ARG A 793 -14.50 -26.51 1.00
C ARG A 793 -15.95 -27.03 1.10
N LYS A 794 -16.87 -26.41 0.37
CA LYS A 794 -18.30 -26.79 0.37
C LYS A 794 -18.54 -28.10 -0.39
N THR A 795 -17.95 -28.25 -1.58
CA THR A 795 -18.08 -29.48 -2.37
C THR A 795 -17.44 -30.67 -1.68
N LEU A 796 -16.42 -30.44 -0.86
CA LEU A 796 -15.74 -31.46 -0.06
C LEU A 796 -16.39 -31.69 1.31
N GLY A 797 -17.35 -30.84 1.71
CA GLY A 797 -18.02 -30.93 2.99
C GLY A 797 -17.09 -30.80 4.20
N ILE A 798 -16.09 -29.94 4.10
CA ILE A 798 -15.11 -29.69 5.17
C ILE A 798 -15.80 -28.93 6.32
N ASP A 799 -15.80 -29.50 7.51
CA ASP A 799 -16.42 -28.93 8.70
C ASP A 799 -15.44 -28.59 9.84
N GLY A 800 -14.14 -28.90 9.64
CA GLY A 800 -13.08 -28.65 10.60
C GLY A 800 -12.75 -29.81 11.53
N THR A 801 -13.47 -30.95 11.46
CA THR A 801 -13.18 -32.14 12.27
C THR A 801 -12.13 -33.05 11.65
N GLU A 802 -11.75 -32.78 10.41
CA GLU A 802 -10.80 -33.57 9.61
C GLU A 802 -9.36 -33.34 10.05
N THR A 803 -8.50 -34.27 9.66
CA THR A 803 -7.04 -34.06 9.56
C THR A 803 -6.62 -34.12 8.10
N PHE A 804 -5.51 -33.45 7.80
CA PHE A 804 -5.02 -33.32 6.43
C PHE A 804 -3.56 -33.71 6.30
N ASP A 805 -3.25 -34.40 5.20
CA ASP A 805 -1.88 -34.63 4.75
C ASP A 805 -1.70 -34.04 3.37
N VAL A 806 -0.47 -33.68 3.02
CA VAL A 806 -0.09 -33.28 1.65
C VAL A 806 0.99 -34.21 1.16
N ILE A 807 0.77 -34.81 0.00
CA ILE A 807 1.66 -35.82 -0.61
C ILE A 807 2.02 -35.36 -2.02
N GLY A 808 3.27 -35.56 -2.40
CA GLY A 808 3.80 -35.31 -3.73
C GLY A 808 5.09 -34.51 -3.72
N GLU A 809 5.78 -34.52 -4.84
CA GLU A 809 7.01 -33.76 -5.03
C GLU A 809 6.70 -32.30 -5.36
N ARG A 810 7.26 -31.38 -4.60
CA ARG A 810 7.06 -29.94 -4.78
C ARG A 810 7.99 -29.40 -5.85
N THR A 811 7.46 -29.32 -7.07
CA THR A 811 8.06 -28.62 -8.21
C THR A 811 7.15 -27.46 -8.62
N PRO A 812 7.61 -26.50 -9.44
CA PRO A 812 6.78 -25.34 -9.81
C PRO A 812 5.43 -25.76 -10.39
N ARG A 813 4.35 -25.31 -9.73
CA ARG A 813 2.95 -25.57 -10.08
C ARG A 813 2.58 -27.06 -10.22
N ALA A 814 3.29 -27.91 -9.51
CA ALA A 814 3.04 -29.35 -9.50
C ALA A 814 1.66 -29.72 -9.00
N ASP A 815 1.13 -30.82 -9.48
CA ASP A 815 -0.04 -31.45 -8.90
C ASP A 815 0.35 -32.25 -7.66
N LEU A 816 -0.22 -31.87 -6.53
CA LEU A 816 -0.07 -32.56 -5.26
C LEU A 816 -1.39 -33.19 -4.85
N THR A 817 -1.33 -34.10 -3.88
CA THR A 817 -2.54 -34.72 -3.30
C THR A 817 -2.77 -34.20 -1.88
N LEU A 818 -3.91 -33.56 -1.67
CA LEU A 818 -4.43 -33.22 -0.36
C LEU A 818 -5.24 -34.42 0.13
N VAL A 819 -4.76 -35.09 1.18
CA VAL A 819 -5.43 -36.26 1.78
C VAL A 819 -6.27 -35.79 2.96
N ILE A 820 -7.57 -35.98 2.88
CA ILE A 820 -8.52 -35.65 3.93
C ILE A 820 -8.86 -36.91 4.71
N HIS A 821 -8.56 -36.93 6.01
CA HIS A 821 -9.00 -37.97 6.92
C HIS A 821 -10.21 -37.49 7.70
N ARG A 822 -11.38 -38.01 7.37
CA ARG A 822 -12.61 -37.66 8.05
C ARG A 822 -12.73 -38.32 9.41
N ARG A 823 -13.54 -37.74 10.28
CA ARG A 823 -13.80 -38.25 11.62
C ARG A 823 -14.36 -39.68 11.64
N ASN A 824 -15.13 -40.03 10.60
CA ASN A 824 -15.70 -41.39 10.45
C ASN A 824 -14.70 -42.43 9.92
N GLY A 825 -13.45 -42.04 9.68
CA GLY A 825 -12.39 -42.91 9.13
C GLY A 825 -12.31 -42.93 7.60
N GLU A 826 -13.17 -42.21 6.91
CA GLU A 826 -13.11 -42.08 5.45
C GLU A 826 -11.86 -41.28 5.03
N ARG A 827 -11.18 -41.76 3.99
CA ARG A 827 -10.07 -41.06 3.35
C ARG A 827 -10.52 -40.54 2.00
N VAL A 828 -10.28 -39.23 1.75
CA VAL A 828 -10.57 -38.58 0.47
C VAL A 828 -9.29 -37.97 -0.08
N ASP A 829 -8.90 -38.38 -1.27
CA ASP A 829 -7.72 -37.83 -1.96
C ASP A 829 -8.18 -36.75 -2.96
N VAL A 830 -7.65 -35.53 -2.78
CA VAL A 830 -8.04 -34.36 -3.57
C VAL A 830 -6.83 -33.82 -4.32
N PRO A 831 -6.88 -33.74 -5.65
CA PRO A 831 -5.81 -33.10 -6.41
C PRO A 831 -5.81 -31.58 -6.17
N VAL A 832 -4.64 -31.03 -5.89
CA VAL A 832 -4.43 -29.59 -5.69
C VAL A 832 -3.21 -29.13 -6.45
N THR A 833 -3.16 -27.85 -6.80
CA THR A 833 -2.00 -27.24 -7.43
C THR A 833 -1.07 -26.64 -6.38
N CYS A 834 0.20 -27.01 -6.44
CA CYS A 834 1.25 -26.38 -5.64
C CYS A 834 1.52 -24.97 -6.18
N ARG A 835 1.20 -23.95 -5.40
CA ARG A 835 1.37 -22.54 -5.81
C ARG A 835 2.76 -22.00 -5.43
N LEU A 836 3.76 -22.86 -5.49
CA LEU A 836 5.14 -22.46 -5.74
C LEU A 836 5.27 -22.33 -7.26
N ASP A 837 5.24 -21.12 -7.76
CA ASP A 837 5.08 -20.87 -9.21
C ASP A 837 6.43 -20.87 -9.95
N THR A 838 7.55 -20.73 -9.22
CA THR A 838 8.91 -20.63 -9.77
C THR A 838 9.86 -21.57 -9.06
N ALA A 839 10.99 -21.91 -9.69
CA ALA A 839 12.06 -22.67 -9.07
C ALA A 839 12.68 -21.93 -7.87
N GLU A 840 12.73 -20.60 -7.93
CA GLU A 840 13.21 -19.77 -6.82
C GLU A 840 12.28 -19.87 -5.62
N GLU A 841 10.96 -19.82 -5.83
CA GLU A 841 9.98 -20.00 -4.75
C GLU A 841 10.06 -21.38 -4.11
N VAL A 842 10.30 -22.45 -4.89
CA VAL A 842 10.54 -23.80 -4.37
C VAL A 842 11.79 -23.79 -3.46
N SER A 843 12.87 -23.19 -3.90
CA SER A 843 14.10 -23.08 -3.14
C SER A 843 13.92 -22.32 -1.82
N ILE A 844 13.18 -21.22 -1.84
CA ILE A 844 12.85 -20.44 -0.63
C ILE A 844 12.03 -21.29 0.34
N TYR A 845 10.98 -21.94 -0.15
CA TYR A 845 10.12 -22.79 0.67
C TYR A 845 10.90 -23.96 1.32
N GLU A 846 11.73 -24.67 0.54
CA GLU A 846 12.51 -25.80 1.03
C GLU A 846 13.57 -25.39 2.06
N ALA A 847 14.08 -24.17 1.97
CA ALA A 847 15.00 -23.61 2.98
C ALA A 847 14.29 -23.24 4.30
N GLY A 848 12.96 -23.27 4.35
CA GLY A 848 12.15 -22.87 5.50
C GLY A 848 11.68 -21.43 5.47
N GLY A 849 11.96 -20.70 4.42
CA GLY A 849 11.58 -19.30 4.19
C GLY A 849 12.76 -18.44 3.77
N VAL A 850 12.45 -17.17 3.45
CA VAL A 850 13.44 -16.18 2.98
C VAL A 850 14.53 -15.92 4.01
N LEU A 851 14.16 -15.76 5.27
CA LEU A 851 15.10 -15.39 6.34
C LEU A 851 16.08 -16.52 6.66
N GLN A 852 15.60 -17.76 6.69
CA GLN A 852 16.43 -18.95 6.85
C GLN A 852 17.40 -19.11 5.68
N ARG A 853 16.94 -18.87 4.46
CA ARG A 853 17.78 -18.94 3.27
C ARG A 853 18.88 -17.88 3.28
N PHE A 854 18.57 -16.66 3.68
CA PHE A 854 19.58 -15.61 3.82
C PHE A 854 20.68 -16.01 4.81
N ALA A 855 20.29 -16.55 5.97
CA ALA A 855 21.26 -17.00 6.96
C ALA A 855 22.18 -18.09 6.41
N GLN A 856 21.63 -19.08 5.71
CA GLN A 856 22.40 -20.14 5.06
C GLN A 856 23.37 -19.60 4.02
N ASP A 857 22.89 -18.83 3.06
CA ASP A 857 23.71 -18.29 1.97
C ASP A 857 24.81 -17.38 2.49
N PHE A 858 24.51 -16.58 3.49
CA PHE A 858 25.50 -15.67 4.08
C PHE A 858 26.62 -16.43 4.77
N LEU A 859 26.30 -17.46 5.53
CA LEU A 859 27.29 -18.28 6.23
C LEU A 859 28.14 -19.09 5.25
N GLU A 860 27.53 -19.66 4.20
CA GLU A 860 28.25 -20.40 3.16
C GLU A 860 29.23 -19.49 2.40
N SER A 861 28.80 -18.29 2.02
CA SER A 861 29.67 -17.32 1.36
C SER A 861 30.82 -16.84 2.25
N SER A 862 30.61 -16.71 3.54
CA SER A 862 31.62 -16.35 4.53
C SER A 862 32.65 -17.47 4.74
N GLN A 863 32.23 -18.72 4.70
CA GLN A 863 33.13 -19.89 4.80
C GLN A 863 33.95 -20.08 3.53
N ALA A 864 33.38 -19.80 2.36
CA ALA A 864 34.09 -19.87 1.08
C ALA A 864 35.15 -18.77 0.92
N ALA A 865 35.02 -17.66 1.65
CA ALA A 865 35.95 -16.53 1.64
C ALA A 865 37.05 -16.65 2.72
N ALA A 866 36.93 -17.55 3.68
CA ALA A 866 37.95 -17.87 4.70
C ALA A 866 38.82 -19.06 4.27
#